data_ffada7968b0d37bfe751f97ddcf9dd25
#
_entry.id   ffada7968b0d37bfe751f97ddcf9dd25
#
_cell.length_a   1.000
_cell.length_b   1.000
_cell.length_c   1.000
_cell.angle_alpha   90.00
_cell.angle_beta   90.00
_cell.angle_gamma   90.00
#
_symmetry.space_group_name_H-M   'P 1'
#
loop_
_entity.id
_entity.type
_entity.pdbx_description
1 polymer ?
#
loop_
_entity_poly.entity_id
_entity_poly.type
_entity_poly.pdbx_seq_one_letter_code
_entity_poly.pdbx_strand_id
1 'polypeptide(L)'
;MLSSCVDSEKDLYDPSYQTANPMGDGFAAPDGFDWNMTTTSILNIEIDDELYNQIEILDANPFSTSDYHILAKGVAKKGQAFSQEINYTEGTNYLYIRKTDSRSRVSISTWDVSKNKEFVGSRTTRVAKATIGSYNIPEKYPEETYDTTGAIELTGNTNWNQSNHHLEAGKSYIIKNKFNGEINHTSGYLNGGRFTIFVEGEWTPSQNQIQSADIIILKGGKINTDSFTSFLIADNSILTIQSGGSLIGNNINLAAIGVLLKNFGTISVNSMKDLNTTSILYNAPKATINVTGKSVASWEQSVFTKGAIYNFGELTIQEGALKFNSQDATCYFYNGTEATINTPTFIIGGIGVNDGTVNAQKISNDNGGNPTFTNNCSLYAQNSFEFGGTSGTIIMNKGILAGGVENGTFIAIPSFKCGNSGSTFELNNGSMIKAEIMDIPNVTFKAAGTRSLIKSTKSISTGWTTKFNGNLDIECPEGEFAKGVPANNPNYIMENSVELYIPNGSKTIITSCGELSEIPDPTPDPEDPEFPIEVEDNKDYTYLFEDQWPLYGDYDMNDIVLTIQKRKIYTNKENKVTKFELSIDLSAAGATKSIGAAIMLDNVPANAITQSVEFSDNTLAKNFNLNNNNIESGQDYAVIPLFDDAHKVLGRDRYEQINTVSDYAGNTKPKNISFSITFNNPTISADAFNVNNLNVFIIVDGNRNPRKEIHVAGYQPTKLANTDLFGGNNDNSHHGSKKYYISKENLAWGIMVPSNFKWPLEYVNIKTAYSQFSDWVTSGGTENEKWWNDFDVNKVFQTNKN
;
A
#
# COMPACT_ATOMS: atom_id res chain seq x y z
N MET A 1 -4.99 67.00 50.52
CA MET A 1 -5.04 65.53 50.55
C MET A 1 -6.49 65.14 50.42
N LEU A 2 -6.92 64.82 49.22
CA LEU A 2 -8.21 64.19 48.96
C LEU A 2 -7.90 62.87 48.31
N SER A 3 -8.00 61.81 49.11
CA SER A 3 -7.99 60.44 48.55
C SER A 3 -9.36 60.17 47.93
N SER A 4 -9.46 60.19 46.64
CA SER A 4 -10.64 59.63 45.98
C SER A 4 -10.40 58.10 45.92
N CYS A 5 -11.08 57.40 46.79
CA CYS A 5 -11.39 56.01 46.56
C CYS A 5 -12.38 55.93 45.38
N VAL A 6 -11.89 55.75 44.21
CA VAL A 6 -12.72 55.38 43.10
C VAL A 6 -12.85 53.85 43.20
N ASP A 7 -14.02 53.43 43.58
CA ASP A 7 -14.42 51.99 43.45
C ASP A 7 -14.75 51.78 41.99
N SER A 8 -13.71 51.61 41.16
CA SER A 8 -13.76 51.97 39.75
C SER A 8 -14.16 50.79 38.84
N GLU A 9 -14.56 49.67 39.40
CA GLU A 9 -14.81 48.51 38.54
C GLU A 9 -16.31 48.12 38.33
N LYS A 10 -17.23 48.76 39.00
CA LYS A 10 -18.68 48.49 38.83
C LYS A 10 -19.40 49.28 37.77
N ASP A 11 -18.84 50.34 37.27
CA ASP A 11 -19.51 51.32 36.39
C ASP A 11 -18.85 51.59 35.04
N LEU A 12 -17.86 50.83 34.63
CA LEU A 12 -17.06 51.08 33.41
C LEU A 12 -17.07 49.99 32.35
N TYR A 13 -17.97 49.00 32.45
CA TYR A 13 -18.17 48.07 31.36
C TYR A 13 -18.92 48.76 30.21
N ASP A 14 -18.15 49.21 29.21
CA ASP A 14 -18.72 49.68 27.94
C ASP A 14 -18.58 48.59 26.90
N PRO A 15 -19.67 47.90 26.53
CA PRO A 15 -19.65 46.83 25.55
C PRO A 15 -19.35 47.33 24.13
N SER A 16 -19.34 48.63 23.89
CA SER A 16 -18.99 49.24 22.61
C SER A 16 -17.49 49.51 22.47
N TYR A 17 -16.74 49.57 23.59
CA TYR A 17 -15.30 49.76 23.56
C TYR A 17 -14.56 48.60 22.92
N GLN A 18 -13.63 48.88 22.01
CA GLN A 18 -12.83 47.89 21.33
C GLN A 18 -11.33 48.27 21.41
N THR A 19 -10.47 47.28 21.58
CA THR A 19 -9.04 47.45 21.43
C THR A 19 -8.66 47.25 19.96
N ALA A 20 -7.50 47.78 19.56
CA ALA A 20 -6.98 47.60 18.21
C ALA A 20 -6.70 46.11 17.92
N ASN A 21 -6.87 45.71 16.66
CA ASN A 21 -6.56 44.36 16.23
C ASN A 21 -5.06 44.08 16.42
N PRO A 22 -4.66 43.10 17.23
CA PRO A 22 -3.25 42.80 17.50
C PRO A 22 -2.50 42.26 16.30
N MET A 23 -3.22 41.73 15.32
CA MET A 23 -2.66 41.25 14.06
C MET A 23 -2.46 42.35 13.02
N GLY A 24 -2.92 43.56 13.30
CA GLY A 24 -2.84 44.77 12.45
C GLY A 24 -4.16 45.05 11.71
N ASP A 25 -4.26 46.30 11.23
CA ASP A 25 -5.47 46.80 10.57
C ASP A 25 -5.79 45.96 9.33
N GLY A 26 -7.06 45.51 9.23
CA GLY A 26 -7.56 44.72 8.11
C GLY A 26 -7.18 43.24 8.12
N PHE A 27 -6.45 42.78 9.12
CA PHE A 27 -6.19 41.32 9.26
C PHE A 27 -7.42 40.65 9.87
N ALA A 28 -7.90 39.62 9.18
CA ALA A 28 -9.02 38.81 9.64
C ALA A 28 -8.88 37.37 9.12
N ALA A 29 -9.37 36.41 9.87
CA ALA A 29 -9.58 35.08 9.35
C ALA A 29 -10.85 35.06 8.48
N PRO A 30 -10.90 34.24 7.42
CA PRO A 30 -12.08 34.10 6.57
C PRO A 30 -13.33 33.69 7.38
N ASP A 31 -14.52 34.01 6.88
CA ASP A 31 -15.76 33.55 7.48
C ASP A 31 -15.83 32.00 7.43
N GLY A 32 -16.12 31.41 8.59
CA GLY A 32 -16.18 29.95 8.73
C GLY A 32 -14.84 29.27 8.91
N PHE A 33 -13.75 30.04 9.12
CA PHE A 33 -12.47 29.48 9.48
C PHE A 33 -12.59 28.68 10.78
N ASP A 34 -12.14 27.41 10.74
CA ASP A 34 -12.05 26.53 11.89
C ASP A 34 -10.66 26.60 12.51
N TRP A 35 -10.57 27.03 13.75
CA TRP A 35 -9.34 27.09 14.53
C TRP A 35 -8.85 25.71 14.99
N ASN A 36 -9.62 24.66 14.70
CA ASN A 36 -9.24 23.30 15.06
C ASN A 36 -8.18 22.74 14.10
N MET A 37 -7.02 22.40 14.62
CA MET A 37 -5.90 21.83 13.86
C MET A 37 -5.90 20.31 13.84
N THR A 38 -7.01 19.70 14.24
CA THR A 38 -7.25 18.26 14.15
C THR A 38 -8.58 18.00 13.46
N THR A 39 -8.67 16.85 12.79
CA THR A 39 -9.88 16.43 12.07
C THR A 39 -10.26 15.02 12.45
N THR A 40 -11.44 14.56 12.03
CA THR A 40 -11.94 13.23 12.33
C THR A 40 -12.34 12.45 11.09
N SER A 41 -12.26 11.13 11.19
CA SER A 41 -12.75 10.19 10.19
C SER A 41 -13.38 8.98 10.85
N ILE A 42 -14.34 8.36 10.17
CA ILE A 42 -15.10 7.23 10.70
C ILE A 42 -14.44 5.94 10.30
N LEU A 43 -14.17 5.07 11.26
CA LEU A 43 -13.66 3.72 11.07
C LEU A 43 -14.71 2.70 11.48
N ASN A 44 -14.97 1.73 10.61
CA ASN A 44 -15.80 0.57 10.91
C ASN A 44 -15.13 -0.70 10.36
N ILE A 45 -14.75 -1.61 11.25
CA ILE A 45 -14.09 -2.88 10.90
C ILE A 45 -14.90 -4.05 11.39
N GLU A 46 -15.38 -4.87 10.48
CA GLU A 46 -16.00 -6.16 10.74
C GLU A 46 -14.98 -7.28 10.60
N ILE A 47 -15.05 -8.27 11.47
CA ILE A 47 -14.16 -9.44 11.50
C ILE A 47 -15.01 -10.70 11.42
N ASP A 48 -14.51 -11.70 10.69
CA ASP A 48 -15.16 -12.99 10.51
C ASP A 48 -14.59 -14.10 11.43
N ASP A 49 -13.81 -13.68 12.43
CA ASP A 49 -13.23 -14.56 13.46
C ASP A 49 -14.19 -14.67 14.66
N GLU A 50 -14.37 -15.85 15.18
CA GLU A 50 -15.21 -16.10 16.37
C GLU A 50 -14.59 -15.52 17.64
N LEU A 51 -13.27 -15.40 17.70
CA LEU A 51 -12.51 -14.80 18.79
C LEU A 51 -12.16 -13.34 18.49
N TYR A 52 -11.88 -12.57 19.52
CA TYR A 52 -11.53 -11.17 19.37
C TYR A 52 -10.21 -10.96 18.60
N ASN A 53 -10.25 -10.05 17.66
CA ASN A 53 -9.06 -9.48 17.03
C ASN A 53 -8.86 -8.08 17.62
N GLN A 54 -7.63 -7.73 17.95
CA GLN A 54 -7.26 -6.39 18.41
C GLN A 54 -7.05 -5.48 17.21
N ILE A 55 -7.59 -4.27 17.27
CA ILE A 55 -7.50 -3.24 16.23
C ILE A 55 -6.77 -2.04 16.83
N GLU A 56 -5.76 -1.52 16.12
CA GLU A 56 -5.03 -0.30 16.48
C GLU A 56 -4.94 0.62 15.28
N ILE A 57 -5.10 1.91 15.50
CA ILE A 57 -4.98 2.95 14.48
C ILE A 57 -3.76 3.80 14.79
N LEU A 58 -2.86 3.93 13.82
CA LEU A 58 -1.57 4.59 13.95
C LEU A 58 -1.52 5.84 13.05
N ASP A 59 -0.89 6.90 13.53
CA ASP A 59 -0.71 8.16 12.77
C ASP A 59 0.50 8.17 11.84
N ALA A 60 1.39 7.19 11.96
CA ALA A 60 2.55 7.05 11.08
C ALA A 60 2.78 5.59 10.70
N ASN A 61 3.55 5.39 9.61
CA ASN A 61 3.90 4.08 9.09
C ASN A 61 4.89 3.37 10.03
N PRO A 62 4.49 2.28 10.71
CA PRO A 62 5.35 1.59 11.68
C PRO A 62 6.58 0.92 11.05
N PHE A 63 6.66 0.83 9.70
CA PHE A 63 7.83 0.31 8.99
C PHE A 63 8.87 1.39 8.69
N SER A 64 8.46 2.67 8.72
CA SER A 64 9.33 3.80 8.41
C SER A 64 9.91 4.45 9.64
N THR A 65 9.19 4.38 10.76
CA THR A 65 9.57 5.04 12.01
C THR A 65 9.08 4.23 13.22
N SER A 66 9.84 4.34 14.33
CA SER A 66 9.37 3.93 15.65
C SER A 66 8.58 5.03 16.36
N ASP A 67 8.59 6.25 15.82
CA ASP A 67 7.88 7.42 16.34
C ASP A 67 6.49 7.49 15.69
N TYR A 68 5.60 6.63 16.14
CA TYR A 68 4.18 6.62 15.78
C TYR A 68 3.33 6.60 17.05
N HIS A 69 2.15 7.18 16.97
CA HIS A 69 1.18 7.21 18.08
C HIS A 69 -0.01 6.32 17.77
N ILE A 70 -0.54 5.68 18.80
CA ILE A 70 -1.78 4.91 18.73
C ILE A 70 -2.95 5.83 19.01
N LEU A 71 -3.66 6.23 17.95
CA LEU A 71 -4.79 7.16 18.03
C LEU A 71 -6.04 6.49 18.61
N ALA A 72 -6.23 5.20 18.31
CA ALA A 72 -7.35 4.41 18.81
C ALA A 72 -6.96 2.93 18.91
N LYS A 73 -7.60 2.21 19.85
CA LYS A 73 -7.40 0.78 20.05
C LYS A 73 -8.65 0.14 20.62
N GLY A 74 -8.96 -1.06 20.18
CA GLY A 74 -10.10 -1.83 20.67
C GLY A 74 -10.13 -3.22 20.07
N VAL A 75 -11.30 -3.85 20.08
CA VAL A 75 -11.48 -5.22 19.61
C VAL A 75 -12.67 -5.36 18.68
N ALA A 76 -12.59 -6.34 17.78
CA ALA A 76 -13.70 -6.79 16.95
C ALA A 76 -13.72 -8.32 16.88
N LYS A 77 -14.90 -8.88 16.67
CA LYS A 77 -15.10 -10.31 16.33
C LYS A 77 -16.33 -10.44 15.45
N LYS A 78 -16.63 -11.64 15.00
CA LYS A 78 -17.84 -11.94 14.24
C LYS A 78 -19.11 -11.48 14.97
N GLY A 79 -19.88 -10.66 14.28
CA GLY A 79 -21.10 -10.05 14.84
C GLY A 79 -20.87 -8.86 15.77
N GLN A 80 -19.65 -8.45 16.03
CA GLN A 80 -19.28 -7.26 16.78
C GLN A 80 -18.16 -6.50 16.08
N ALA A 81 -18.53 -5.45 15.33
CA ALA A 81 -17.56 -4.58 14.67
C ALA A 81 -16.82 -3.68 15.66
N PHE A 82 -15.59 -3.30 15.31
CA PHE A 82 -14.94 -2.13 15.91
C PHE A 82 -15.38 -0.90 15.11
N SER A 83 -16.11 -0.01 15.76
CA SER A 83 -16.63 1.21 15.15
C SER A 83 -16.28 2.40 16.03
N GLN A 84 -15.51 3.36 15.48
CA GLN A 84 -15.06 4.53 16.22
C GLN A 84 -14.77 5.72 15.30
N GLU A 85 -14.99 6.93 15.81
CA GLU A 85 -14.47 8.15 15.22
C GLU A 85 -13.00 8.32 15.59
N ILE A 86 -12.13 8.46 14.60
CA ILE A 86 -10.68 8.59 14.77
C ILE A 86 -10.31 10.06 14.59
N ASN A 87 -9.64 10.61 15.61
CA ASN A 87 -9.14 11.98 15.60
C ASN A 87 -7.63 12.00 15.25
N TYR A 88 -7.22 12.89 14.36
CA TYR A 88 -5.82 13.01 13.90
C TYR A 88 -5.52 14.44 13.46
N THR A 89 -4.22 14.78 13.36
CA THR A 89 -3.75 16.11 12.93
C THR A 89 -4.20 16.41 11.52
N GLU A 90 -4.71 17.63 11.28
CA GLU A 90 -5.06 18.10 9.94
C GLU A 90 -3.86 18.05 8.99
N GLY A 91 -4.11 17.85 7.68
CA GLY A 91 -3.03 17.61 6.72
C GLY A 91 -2.41 16.20 6.76
N THR A 92 -2.96 15.27 7.58
CA THR A 92 -2.60 13.85 7.51
C THR A 92 -3.28 13.20 6.32
N ASN A 93 -2.50 12.58 5.41
CA ASN A 93 -3.02 11.90 4.23
C ASN A 93 -3.30 10.42 4.48
N TYR A 94 -2.53 9.78 5.35
CA TYR A 94 -2.60 8.36 5.60
C TYR A 94 -2.65 8.04 7.08
N LEU A 95 -3.54 7.12 7.45
CA LEU A 95 -3.53 6.40 8.72
C LEU A 95 -3.22 4.92 8.45
N TYR A 96 -2.77 4.22 9.47
CA TYR A 96 -2.40 2.81 9.37
C TYR A 96 -3.21 1.98 10.36
N ILE A 97 -3.86 0.93 9.86
CA ILE A 97 -4.69 0.02 10.65
C ILE A 97 -3.88 -1.23 10.91
N ARG A 98 -3.47 -1.44 12.15
CA ARG A 98 -2.82 -2.66 12.60
C ARG A 98 -3.85 -3.58 13.25
N LYS A 99 -3.94 -4.80 12.75
CA LYS A 99 -4.85 -5.82 13.27
C LYS A 99 -4.03 -7.00 13.77
N THR A 100 -4.26 -7.41 15.01
CA THR A 100 -3.70 -8.63 15.60
C THR A 100 -4.84 -9.61 15.83
N ASP A 101 -4.78 -10.77 15.16
CA ASP A 101 -5.84 -11.77 15.30
C ASP A 101 -5.64 -12.65 16.53
N SER A 102 -6.61 -13.52 16.82
CA SER A 102 -6.61 -14.45 17.96
C SER A 102 -5.41 -15.43 18.00
N ARG A 103 -4.65 -15.51 16.89
CA ARG A 103 -3.43 -16.34 16.80
C ARG A 103 -2.16 -15.49 16.78
N SER A 104 -2.23 -14.25 17.26
CA SER A 104 -1.12 -13.30 17.28
C SER A 104 -0.56 -12.94 15.88
N ARG A 105 -1.30 -13.18 14.80
CA ARG A 105 -0.89 -12.76 13.46
C ARG A 105 -1.21 -11.30 13.26
N VAL A 106 -0.21 -10.53 12.84
CA VAL A 106 -0.32 -9.09 12.65
C VAL A 106 -0.49 -8.78 11.18
N SER A 107 -1.52 -8.03 10.84
CA SER A 107 -1.68 -7.44 9.52
C SER A 107 -1.82 -5.92 9.61
N ILE A 108 -1.34 -5.21 8.58
CA ILE A 108 -1.39 -3.76 8.50
C ILE A 108 -1.99 -3.36 7.16
N SER A 109 -2.93 -2.42 7.21
CA SER A 109 -3.54 -1.79 6.03
C SER A 109 -3.31 -0.29 6.06
N THR A 110 -3.21 0.34 4.90
CA THR A 110 -3.11 1.79 4.77
C THR A 110 -4.51 2.37 4.50
N TRP A 111 -4.86 3.42 5.23
CA TRP A 111 -6.09 4.18 5.03
C TRP A 111 -5.75 5.57 4.49
N ASP A 112 -6.12 5.84 3.24
CA ASP A 112 -5.98 7.15 2.61
C ASP A 112 -7.16 8.04 3.03
N VAL A 113 -6.96 8.81 4.10
CA VAL A 113 -8.00 9.71 4.67
C VAL A 113 -8.18 10.98 3.83
N SER A 114 -7.23 11.31 2.96
CA SER A 114 -7.36 12.44 2.03
C SER A 114 -8.42 12.19 0.96
N LYS A 115 -8.64 10.94 0.59
CA LYS A 115 -9.63 10.52 -0.41
C LYS A 115 -10.92 10.00 0.19
N ASN A 116 -10.84 9.35 1.34
CA ASN A 116 -12.00 8.72 1.96
C ASN A 116 -12.00 8.92 3.48
N LYS A 117 -12.91 9.75 3.96
CA LYS A 117 -13.12 10.03 5.39
C LYS A 117 -13.82 8.89 6.14
N GLU A 118 -14.32 7.88 5.43
CA GLU A 118 -14.93 6.69 6.03
C GLU A 118 -14.20 5.44 5.57
N PHE A 119 -13.70 4.65 6.51
CA PHE A 119 -13.12 3.34 6.25
C PHE A 119 -14.05 2.24 6.70
N VAL A 120 -14.47 1.40 5.76
CA VAL A 120 -15.24 0.18 6.04
C VAL A 120 -14.38 -1.01 5.67
N GLY A 121 -13.82 -1.67 6.67
CA GLY A 121 -12.99 -2.86 6.53
C GLY A 121 -13.78 -4.13 6.83
N SER A 122 -13.92 -5.00 5.83
CA SER A 122 -14.40 -6.36 6.04
C SER A 122 -13.64 -7.31 5.13
N ARG A 123 -13.27 -8.48 5.63
CA ARG A 123 -12.71 -9.54 4.78
C ARG A 123 -13.68 -10.06 3.72
N THR A 124 -14.97 -9.80 3.92
CA THR A 124 -16.08 -10.24 3.05
C THR A 124 -16.50 -9.18 2.02
N THR A 125 -15.91 -7.98 2.02
CA THR A 125 -16.30 -6.93 1.08
C THR A 125 -16.01 -7.33 -0.35
N ARG A 126 -17.04 -7.21 -1.13
CA ARG A 126 -17.16 -7.32 -2.59
C ARG A 126 -15.87 -7.74 -3.29
N VAL A 127 -15.67 -9.03 -3.37
CA VAL A 127 -14.66 -9.64 -4.23
C VAL A 127 -14.91 -9.09 -5.64
N ALA A 128 -14.05 -8.18 -6.09
CA ALA A 128 -14.07 -7.74 -7.48
C ALA A 128 -13.94 -9.02 -8.33
N LYS A 129 -14.92 -9.26 -9.20
CA LYS A 129 -14.87 -10.42 -10.10
C LYS A 129 -13.64 -10.26 -10.98
N ALA A 130 -12.78 -11.27 -11.01
CA ALA A 130 -11.64 -11.27 -11.92
C ALA A 130 -12.17 -11.22 -13.36
N THR A 131 -11.77 -10.19 -14.10
CA THR A 131 -12.00 -10.12 -15.53
C THR A 131 -10.74 -10.62 -16.23
N ILE A 132 -10.71 -11.90 -16.53
CA ILE A 132 -9.61 -12.49 -17.29
C ILE A 132 -9.90 -12.22 -18.75
N GLY A 133 -8.94 -11.58 -19.44
CA GLY A 133 -9.02 -11.41 -20.88
C GLY A 133 -9.18 -12.76 -21.56
N SER A 134 -10.06 -12.85 -22.55
CA SER A 134 -10.16 -14.06 -23.36
C SER A 134 -8.91 -14.16 -24.24
N TYR A 135 -8.26 -15.30 -24.23
CA TYR A 135 -7.25 -15.67 -25.21
C TYR A 135 -7.71 -16.94 -25.95
N ASN A 136 -7.31 -17.07 -27.18
CA ASN A 136 -7.63 -18.25 -27.97
C ASN A 136 -6.65 -19.39 -27.60
N ILE A 137 -7.15 -20.53 -27.15
CA ILE A 137 -6.33 -21.74 -27.04
C ILE A 137 -6.09 -22.25 -28.46
N PRO A 138 -4.83 -22.42 -28.90
CA PRO A 138 -4.55 -22.92 -30.23
C PRO A 138 -5.15 -24.31 -30.43
N GLU A 139 -5.70 -24.54 -31.61
CA GLU A 139 -6.22 -25.83 -31.96
C GLU A 139 -5.09 -26.86 -32.05
N LYS A 140 -5.31 -28.06 -31.49
CA LYS A 140 -4.35 -29.14 -31.60
C LYS A 140 -4.47 -29.78 -32.98
N TYR A 141 -3.36 -29.84 -33.70
CA TYR A 141 -3.33 -30.62 -34.94
C TYR A 141 -3.42 -32.12 -34.64
N PRO A 142 -4.25 -32.89 -35.37
CA PRO A 142 -4.24 -34.36 -35.28
C PRO A 142 -2.96 -34.91 -35.92
N GLU A 143 -2.49 -36.04 -35.41
CA GLU A 143 -1.48 -36.83 -36.12
C GLU A 143 -2.18 -37.62 -37.23
N GLU A 144 -1.86 -37.26 -38.46
CA GLU A 144 -2.47 -37.87 -39.68
C GLU A 144 -1.79 -39.20 -40.04
N THR A 145 -2.54 -40.11 -40.61
CA THR A 145 -1.97 -41.29 -41.28
C THR A 145 -1.81 -41.00 -42.76
N TYR A 146 -0.70 -41.39 -43.30
CA TYR A 146 -0.37 -41.13 -44.71
C TYR A 146 -0.31 -42.44 -45.53
N ASP A 147 -0.95 -42.43 -46.68
CA ASP A 147 -0.82 -43.49 -47.68
C ASP A 147 0.39 -43.19 -48.59
N THR A 148 1.37 -44.07 -48.58
CA THR A 148 2.59 -43.94 -49.39
C THR A 148 2.50 -44.77 -50.67
N THR A 149 1.35 -45.41 -50.98
CA THR A 149 1.15 -46.22 -52.17
C THR A 149 1.30 -45.36 -53.42
N GLY A 150 2.16 -45.81 -54.34
CA GLY A 150 2.44 -45.11 -55.57
C GLY A 150 3.41 -43.91 -55.47
N ALA A 151 3.97 -43.68 -54.30
CA ALA A 151 5.03 -42.66 -54.18
C ALA A 151 6.31 -43.10 -54.92
N ILE A 152 6.92 -42.16 -55.58
CA ILE A 152 8.17 -42.36 -56.37
C ILE A 152 9.33 -42.48 -55.40
N GLU A 153 10.07 -43.59 -55.46
CA GLU A 153 11.21 -43.82 -54.56
C GLU A 153 12.44 -43.01 -54.96
N LEU A 154 12.96 -42.24 -54.00
CA LEU A 154 14.20 -41.47 -54.16
C LEU A 154 15.37 -42.36 -53.68
N THR A 155 16.29 -42.70 -54.59
CA THR A 155 17.39 -43.61 -54.33
C THR A 155 18.77 -43.01 -54.58
N GLY A 156 19.78 -43.47 -53.86
CA GLY A 156 21.18 -43.15 -54.05
C GLY A 156 21.56 -41.70 -53.64
N ASN A 157 22.54 -41.14 -54.36
CA ASN A 157 23.04 -39.76 -54.15
C ASN A 157 22.60 -38.82 -55.28
N THR A 158 21.47 -39.08 -55.89
CA THR A 158 20.89 -38.32 -57.00
C THR A 158 20.33 -36.99 -56.52
N ASN A 159 20.62 -35.90 -57.16
CA ASN A 159 20.02 -34.62 -56.89
C ASN A 159 18.71 -34.46 -57.66
N TRP A 160 17.64 -34.29 -56.94
CA TRP A 160 16.29 -34.01 -57.43
C TRP A 160 16.04 -32.51 -57.38
N ASN A 161 16.45 -31.81 -58.44
CA ASN A 161 16.35 -30.36 -58.53
C ASN A 161 16.01 -30.01 -60.00
N GLN A 162 15.85 -28.73 -60.28
CA GLN A 162 15.48 -28.18 -61.60
C GLN A 162 16.36 -28.63 -62.75
N SER A 163 17.62 -28.96 -62.51
CA SER A 163 18.61 -29.23 -63.52
C SER A 163 18.71 -30.74 -63.85
N ASN A 164 18.42 -31.59 -62.89
CA ASN A 164 18.70 -33.05 -63.01
C ASN A 164 17.42 -33.93 -63.03
N HIS A 165 16.54 -33.84 -62.06
CA HIS A 165 15.32 -34.63 -62.00
C HIS A 165 14.15 -33.68 -61.60
N HIS A 166 13.18 -33.57 -62.47
CA HIS A 166 12.05 -32.70 -62.20
C HIS A 166 11.10 -33.26 -61.16
N LEU A 167 10.88 -32.52 -60.09
CA LEU A 167 9.80 -32.78 -59.16
C LEU A 167 8.48 -32.21 -59.74
N GLU A 168 7.42 -33.00 -59.72
CA GLU A 168 6.14 -32.64 -60.25
C GLU A 168 5.13 -32.23 -59.19
N ALA A 169 4.39 -31.17 -59.42
CA ALA A 169 3.30 -30.73 -58.58
C ALA A 169 2.25 -31.87 -58.42
N GLY A 170 1.80 -32.08 -57.17
CA GLY A 170 0.79 -33.10 -56.83
C GLY A 170 1.35 -34.52 -56.79
N LYS A 171 2.63 -34.74 -57.02
CA LYS A 171 3.26 -36.03 -56.90
C LYS A 171 3.80 -36.26 -55.49
N SER A 172 3.87 -37.52 -55.12
CA SER A 172 4.45 -38.00 -53.84
C SER A 172 5.75 -38.76 -54.12
N TYR A 173 6.72 -38.51 -53.29
CA TYR A 173 8.06 -39.11 -53.32
C TYR A 173 8.33 -39.80 -51.97
N ILE A 174 9.13 -40.86 -51.95
CA ILE A 174 9.48 -41.58 -50.72
C ILE A 174 10.96 -41.93 -50.63
N ILE A 175 11.52 -41.70 -49.46
CA ILE A 175 12.86 -42.11 -49.08
C ILE A 175 12.71 -43.33 -48.15
N LYS A 176 12.94 -44.59 -48.67
CA LYS A 176 12.83 -45.80 -47.85
C LYS A 176 14.10 -46.20 -47.15
N ASN A 177 15.23 -45.82 -47.72
CA ASN A 177 16.57 -46.15 -47.24
C ASN A 177 17.39 -44.90 -46.96
N LYS A 178 18.71 -44.99 -46.92
CA LYS A 178 19.59 -43.82 -46.81
C LYS A 178 19.67 -43.07 -48.16
N PHE A 179 19.36 -41.79 -48.13
CA PHE A 179 19.42 -40.88 -49.27
C PHE A 179 20.26 -39.66 -48.92
N ASN A 180 21.35 -39.40 -49.72
CA ASN A 180 22.24 -38.30 -49.50
C ASN A 180 22.18 -37.36 -50.71
N GLY A 181 21.05 -36.81 -51.00
CA GLY A 181 20.81 -36.02 -52.18
C GLY A 181 20.10 -34.67 -51.87
N GLU A 182 20.12 -33.85 -52.89
CA GLU A 182 19.35 -32.60 -52.92
C GLU A 182 17.89 -32.93 -53.26
N ILE A 183 16.98 -32.32 -52.52
CA ILE A 183 15.56 -32.23 -52.89
C ILE A 183 15.25 -30.75 -52.81
N ASN A 184 15.30 -30.06 -53.91
CA ASN A 184 15.03 -28.63 -53.95
C ASN A 184 14.29 -28.23 -55.20
N HIS A 185 13.34 -27.33 -55.05
CA HIS A 185 12.59 -26.78 -56.18
C HIS A 185 12.23 -25.30 -55.88
N THR A 186 12.41 -24.42 -56.87
CA THR A 186 11.96 -23.06 -56.77
C THR A 186 10.47 -22.98 -57.14
N SER A 187 9.72 -22.21 -56.35
CA SER A 187 8.26 -22.03 -56.49
C SER A 187 7.73 -21.67 -57.88
N GLY A 188 8.51 -21.11 -58.71
CA GLY A 188 8.15 -20.69 -60.09
C GLY A 188 7.98 -21.85 -61.08
N TYR A 189 8.49 -23.04 -60.76
CA TYR A 189 8.44 -24.20 -61.68
C TYR A 189 7.22 -25.09 -61.49
N LEU A 190 6.60 -25.06 -60.30
CA LEU A 190 5.46 -25.92 -60.03
C LEU A 190 4.09 -25.30 -60.34
N ASN A 191 4.03 -24.16 -61.06
CA ASN A 191 2.78 -23.43 -61.32
C ASN A 191 1.86 -23.32 -60.09
N GLY A 192 2.46 -23.10 -58.93
CA GLY A 192 1.77 -23.01 -57.64
C GLY A 192 1.34 -24.30 -57.00
N GLY A 193 1.73 -25.44 -57.54
CA GLY A 193 1.45 -26.79 -56.98
C GLY A 193 2.52 -27.21 -55.95
N ARG A 194 2.12 -28.08 -55.03
CA ARG A 194 3.01 -28.65 -54.01
C ARG A 194 3.34 -30.09 -54.38
N PHE A 195 4.48 -30.62 -53.92
CA PHE A 195 4.83 -32.02 -53.98
C PHE A 195 5.01 -32.52 -52.51
N THR A 196 4.88 -33.83 -52.33
CA THR A 196 5.00 -34.45 -50.99
C THR A 196 6.25 -35.36 -50.92
N ILE A 197 6.99 -35.28 -49.84
CA ILE A 197 8.12 -36.14 -49.55
C ILE A 197 7.84 -36.94 -48.30
N PHE A 198 7.80 -38.27 -48.42
CA PHE A 198 7.76 -39.18 -47.28
C PHE A 198 9.20 -39.62 -46.94
N VAL A 199 9.60 -39.53 -45.69
CA VAL A 199 10.90 -39.98 -45.20
C VAL A 199 10.66 -41.18 -44.27
N GLU A 200 10.80 -42.40 -44.77
CA GLU A 200 10.72 -43.67 -44.02
C GLU A 200 12.09 -44.09 -43.51
N GLY A 201 13.15 -43.82 -44.33
CA GLY A 201 14.56 -44.07 -44.01
C GLY A 201 15.25 -42.83 -43.48
N GLU A 202 16.53 -42.66 -43.91
CA GLU A 202 17.36 -41.49 -43.51
C GLU A 202 17.64 -40.58 -44.71
N TRP A 203 17.26 -39.29 -44.58
CA TRP A 203 17.65 -38.26 -45.55
C TRP A 203 18.70 -37.37 -45.00
N THR A 204 19.87 -37.29 -45.67
CA THR A 204 20.91 -36.30 -45.41
C THR A 204 20.95 -35.37 -46.61
N PRO A 205 20.38 -34.16 -46.50
CA PRO A 205 20.32 -33.19 -47.59
C PRO A 205 21.75 -32.83 -48.06
N SER A 206 21.95 -32.64 -49.36
CA SER A 206 23.18 -32.10 -49.91
C SER A 206 23.16 -30.58 -50.14
N GLN A 207 22.02 -29.94 -49.90
CA GLN A 207 21.82 -28.48 -49.85
C GLN A 207 21.19 -28.02 -48.55
N ASN A 208 21.42 -26.77 -48.22
CA ASN A 208 21.07 -26.16 -46.94
C ASN A 208 19.64 -25.57 -46.90
N GLN A 209 18.80 -25.93 -47.85
CA GLN A 209 17.40 -25.44 -47.91
C GLN A 209 16.45 -26.41 -48.61
N ILE A 210 15.14 -26.29 -48.27
CA ILE A 210 14.07 -26.90 -48.99
C ILE A 210 12.91 -25.93 -49.12
N GLN A 211 12.21 -25.94 -50.25
CA GLN A 211 11.13 -24.99 -50.57
C GLN A 211 9.86 -25.67 -51.08
N SER A 212 8.72 -25.05 -50.76
CA SER A 212 7.41 -25.41 -51.34
C SER A 212 7.00 -26.88 -51.27
N ALA A 213 7.38 -27.59 -50.25
CA ALA A 213 7.15 -29.00 -50.12
C ALA A 213 6.32 -29.36 -48.86
N ASP A 214 5.56 -30.41 -48.94
CA ASP A 214 5.03 -31.16 -47.78
C ASP A 214 5.96 -32.30 -47.43
N ILE A 215 6.69 -32.15 -46.35
CA ILE A 215 7.65 -33.13 -45.89
C ILE A 215 7.07 -33.89 -44.71
N ILE A 216 6.99 -35.17 -44.79
CA ILE A 216 6.46 -36.05 -43.75
C ILE A 216 7.55 -37.03 -43.33
N ILE A 217 8.09 -36.87 -42.14
CA ILE A 217 9.01 -37.87 -41.52
C ILE A 217 8.12 -38.91 -40.87
N LEU A 218 8.08 -40.09 -41.47
CA LEU A 218 7.31 -41.20 -40.99
C LEU A 218 7.92 -41.84 -39.72
N LYS A 219 7.20 -42.70 -39.07
CA LYS A 219 7.72 -43.47 -37.92
C LYS A 219 8.99 -44.23 -38.29
N GLY A 220 10.07 -43.99 -37.58
CA GLY A 220 11.41 -44.53 -37.84
C GLY A 220 12.22 -43.71 -38.85
N GLY A 221 11.60 -42.79 -39.59
CA GLY A 221 12.25 -41.90 -40.52
C GLY A 221 13.07 -40.82 -39.85
N LYS A 222 14.09 -40.36 -40.54
CA LYS A 222 15.04 -39.37 -40.01
C LYS A 222 15.48 -38.37 -41.09
N ILE A 223 15.47 -37.09 -40.76
CA ILE A 223 16.20 -36.06 -41.49
C ILE A 223 17.41 -35.62 -40.69
N ASN A 224 18.59 -35.64 -41.31
CA ASN A 224 19.84 -35.20 -40.67
C ASN A 224 20.48 -34.06 -41.44
N THR A 225 20.50 -32.88 -40.81
CA THR A 225 21.05 -31.61 -41.37
C THR A 225 22.31 -31.13 -40.68
N ASP A 226 23.02 -32.01 -39.91
CA ASP A 226 24.22 -31.69 -39.13
C ASP A 226 25.39 -31.16 -39.99
N SER A 227 25.41 -31.48 -41.30
CA SER A 227 26.44 -31.00 -42.22
C SER A 227 26.32 -29.52 -42.50
N PHE A 228 25.24 -28.88 -42.17
CA PHE A 228 25.01 -27.45 -42.42
C PHE A 228 25.05 -26.65 -41.13
N THR A 229 25.62 -25.45 -41.19
CA THR A 229 25.56 -24.48 -40.08
C THR A 229 24.15 -23.96 -39.89
N SER A 230 23.38 -23.91 -40.97
CA SER A 230 21.94 -23.52 -40.94
C SER A 230 21.22 -24.22 -42.08
N PHE A 231 20.04 -24.78 -41.78
CA PHE A 231 19.16 -25.42 -42.76
C PHE A 231 17.83 -24.63 -42.82
N LEU A 232 17.55 -24.10 -43.99
CA LEU A 232 16.32 -23.25 -44.21
C LEU A 232 15.15 -24.13 -44.65
N ILE A 233 14.05 -24.07 -43.91
CA ILE A 233 12.75 -24.51 -44.35
C ILE A 233 12.07 -23.27 -44.95
N ALA A 234 11.93 -23.29 -46.28
CA ALA A 234 11.57 -22.08 -46.99
C ALA A 234 10.04 -21.91 -47.18
N ASP A 235 9.66 -20.84 -47.88
CA ASP A 235 8.27 -20.33 -47.96
C ASP A 235 7.21 -21.40 -48.21
N ASN A 236 6.13 -21.32 -47.42
CA ASN A 236 4.95 -22.17 -47.53
C ASN A 236 5.20 -23.69 -47.39
N SER A 237 6.33 -24.08 -46.81
CA SER A 237 6.63 -25.52 -46.54
C SER A 237 5.87 -26.04 -45.31
N ILE A 238 5.41 -27.30 -45.37
CA ILE A 238 4.89 -28.00 -44.22
C ILE A 238 5.87 -29.13 -43.87
N LEU A 239 6.39 -29.11 -42.66
CA LEU A 239 7.20 -30.21 -42.14
C LEU A 239 6.40 -30.93 -41.03
N THR A 240 6.07 -32.20 -41.25
CA THR A 240 5.41 -33.02 -40.24
C THR A 240 6.34 -34.15 -39.80
N ILE A 241 6.56 -34.27 -38.50
CA ILE A 241 7.34 -35.36 -37.88
C ILE A 241 6.36 -36.24 -37.13
N GLN A 242 6.14 -37.48 -37.63
CA GLN A 242 5.26 -38.42 -36.95
C GLN A 242 5.89 -39.00 -35.66
N SER A 243 5.06 -39.56 -34.80
CA SER A 243 5.51 -40.28 -33.60
C SER A 243 6.55 -41.33 -33.95
N GLY A 244 7.75 -41.21 -33.37
CA GLY A 244 8.91 -42.09 -33.67
C GLY A 244 9.75 -41.64 -34.87
N GLY A 245 9.39 -40.55 -35.56
CA GLY A 245 10.23 -39.89 -36.53
C GLY A 245 11.14 -38.85 -35.88
N SER A 246 12.23 -38.42 -36.56
CA SER A 246 13.19 -37.48 -36.00
C SER A 246 13.79 -36.50 -37.00
N LEU A 247 14.02 -35.26 -36.52
CA LEU A 247 14.81 -34.20 -37.20
C LEU A 247 16.02 -33.89 -36.36
N ILE A 248 17.20 -33.98 -36.95
CA ILE A 248 18.47 -33.66 -36.28
C ILE A 248 19.20 -32.62 -37.10
N GLY A 249 19.84 -31.64 -36.46
CA GLY A 249 20.61 -30.61 -37.17
C GLY A 249 21.26 -29.57 -36.27
N ASN A 250 22.01 -28.68 -36.88
CA ASN A 250 22.58 -27.55 -36.18
C ASN A 250 21.55 -26.45 -35.96
N ASN A 251 21.36 -25.53 -36.89
CA ASN A 251 20.33 -24.50 -36.82
C ASN A 251 19.22 -24.77 -37.83
N ILE A 252 18.03 -24.96 -37.34
CA ILE A 252 16.81 -24.97 -38.19
C ILE A 252 16.30 -23.55 -38.31
N ASN A 253 16.40 -23.02 -39.51
CA ASN A 253 15.99 -21.65 -39.84
C ASN A 253 14.55 -21.65 -40.37
N LEU A 254 13.66 -20.91 -39.70
CA LEU A 254 12.24 -20.80 -40.01
C LEU A 254 11.85 -19.37 -40.42
N ALA A 255 12.80 -18.60 -40.93
CA ALA A 255 12.62 -17.19 -41.32
C ALA A 255 11.66 -16.99 -42.51
N ALA A 256 11.35 -18.04 -43.20
CA ALA A 256 10.47 -18.01 -44.36
C ALA A 256 9.00 -17.78 -44.00
N ILE A 257 8.22 -17.27 -44.97
CA ILE A 257 6.81 -16.94 -44.77
C ILE A 257 5.96 -18.23 -44.86
N GLY A 258 5.00 -18.37 -43.94
CA GLY A 258 3.96 -19.41 -43.98
C GLY A 258 4.50 -20.84 -43.68
N VAL A 259 5.62 -20.98 -42.99
CA VAL A 259 6.14 -22.31 -42.60
C VAL A 259 5.27 -22.89 -41.49
N LEU A 260 4.87 -24.17 -41.63
CA LEU A 260 4.19 -24.95 -40.62
C LEU A 260 5.05 -26.17 -40.23
N LEU A 261 5.65 -26.14 -39.05
CA LEU A 261 6.35 -27.30 -38.49
C LEU A 261 5.47 -28.00 -37.47
N LYS A 262 5.05 -29.21 -37.74
CA LYS A 262 4.25 -30.08 -36.85
C LYS A 262 5.12 -31.22 -36.31
N ASN A 263 5.45 -31.17 -35.02
CA ASN A 263 6.25 -32.21 -34.35
C ASN A 263 5.36 -33.12 -33.50
N PHE A 264 5.23 -34.39 -33.90
CA PHE A 264 4.68 -35.45 -33.06
C PHE A 264 5.76 -36.45 -32.59
N GLY A 265 7.01 -36.29 -33.08
CA GLY A 265 8.16 -37.11 -32.78
C GLY A 265 9.23 -36.36 -31.98
N THR A 266 10.45 -36.35 -32.51
CA THR A 266 11.60 -35.71 -31.84
C THR A 266 12.31 -34.76 -32.76
N ILE A 267 12.61 -33.55 -32.25
CA ILE A 267 13.55 -32.60 -32.83
C ILE A 267 14.75 -32.50 -31.92
N SER A 268 15.98 -32.66 -32.47
CA SER A 268 17.22 -32.50 -31.73
C SER A 268 18.17 -31.62 -32.54
N VAL A 269 18.33 -30.37 -32.10
CA VAL A 269 19.05 -29.34 -32.86
C VAL A 269 19.90 -28.46 -31.93
N ASN A 270 20.84 -27.75 -32.52
CA ASN A 270 21.61 -26.78 -31.73
C ASN A 270 20.86 -25.46 -31.51
N SER A 271 20.11 -25.01 -32.51
CA SER A 271 19.26 -23.83 -32.36
C SER A 271 18.08 -23.85 -33.33
N MET A 272 17.05 -23.07 -33.01
CA MET A 272 15.88 -22.77 -33.87
C MET A 272 15.65 -21.27 -33.85
N LYS A 273 16.12 -20.58 -34.87
CA LYS A 273 16.08 -19.11 -34.93
C LYS A 273 15.18 -18.61 -36.04
N ASP A 274 14.75 -17.37 -35.87
CA ASP A 274 14.14 -16.56 -36.89
C ASP A 274 12.74 -17.04 -37.37
N LEU A 275 11.94 -17.69 -36.51
CA LEU A 275 10.57 -18.04 -36.86
C LEU A 275 9.80 -16.77 -37.27
N ASN A 276 9.33 -16.75 -38.51
CA ASN A 276 8.63 -15.62 -39.13
C ASN A 276 7.25 -15.37 -38.47
N THR A 277 6.76 -14.14 -38.57
CA THR A 277 5.47 -13.73 -37.99
C THR A 277 4.26 -14.52 -38.47
N THR A 278 4.34 -15.11 -39.68
CA THR A 278 3.29 -15.95 -40.27
C THR A 278 3.53 -17.45 -40.13
N SER A 279 4.61 -17.84 -39.45
CA SER A 279 5.04 -19.24 -39.32
C SER A 279 4.69 -19.81 -37.95
N ILE A 280 4.42 -21.11 -37.91
CA ILE A 280 3.98 -21.86 -36.72
C ILE A 280 4.91 -23.03 -36.46
N LEU A 281 5.44 -23.10 -35.24
CA LEU A 281 6.05 -24.30 -34.66
C LEU A 281 5.05 -24.93 -33.70
N TYR A 282 4.54 -26.08 -34.05
CA TYR A 282 3.64 -26.89 -33.22
C TYR A 282 4.37 -28.11 -32.65
N ASN A 283 4.38 -28.25 -31.32
CA ASN A 283 4.91 -29.42 -30.62
C ASN A 283 3.76 -30.18 -29.95
N ALA A 284 3.46 -31.35 -30.43
CA ALA A 284 2.31 -32.18 -30.02
C ALA A 284 2.47 -32.73 -28.58
N PRO A 285 1.38 -33.19 -27.94
CA PRO A 285 1.49 -33.95 -26.69
C PRO A 285 2.42 -35.13 -26.81
N LYS A 286 3.34 -35.31 -25.84
CA LYS A 286 4.38 -36.34 -25.80
C LYS A 286 5.53 -36.19 -26.82
N ALA A 287 5.44 -35.22 -27.72
CA ALA A 287 6.56 -34.92 -28.62
C ALA A 287 7.64 -34.13 -27.86
N THR A 288 8.87 -34.24 -28.35
CA THR A 288 10.02 -33.58 -27.71
C THR A 288 10.79 -32.68 -28.67
N ILE A 289 11.20 -31.52 -28.18
CA ILE A 289 12.14 -30.64 -28.86
C ILE A 289 13.32 -30.41 -27.93
N ASN A 290 14.52 -30.87 -28.35
CA ASN A 290 15.77 -30.72 -27.61
C ASN A 290 16.69 -29.75 -28.34
N VAL A 291 16.99 -28.64 -27.72
CA VAL A 291 17.90 -27.61 -28.23
C VAL A 291 19.15 -27.58 -27.36
N THR A 292 20.31 -27.93 -27.93
CA THR A 292 21.56 -27.99 -27.17
C THR A 292 22.10 -26.60 -26.86
N GLY A 293 21.93 -25.65 -27.78
CA GLY A 293 22.44 -24.29 -27.64
C GLY A 293 23.97 -24.23 -27.55
N LYS A 294 24.65 -25.25 -27.98
CA LYS A 294 26.12 -25.39 -27.84
C LYS A 294 26.84 -24.20 -28.44
N SER A 295 27.71 -23.57 -27.65
CA SER A 295 28.46 -22.37 -28.00
C SER A 295 27.63 -21.10 -28.15
N VAL A 296 26.38 -21.13 -27.71
CA VAL A 296 25.52 -19.95 -27.58
C VAL A 296 25.80 -19.32 -26.22
N ALA A 297 26.12 -18.04 -26.16
CA ALA A 297 26.29 -17.36 -24.88
C ALA A 297 24.94 -17.35 -24.10
N SER A 298 25.00 -17.34 -22.76
CA SER A 298 23.81 -17.42 -21.89
C SER A 298 22.79 -16.27 -22.10
N TRP A 299 23.22 -15.18 -22.70
CA TRP A 299 22.39 -14.02 -23.04
C TRP A 299 21.88 -14.05 -24.50
N GLU A 300 22.39 -14.98 -25.34
CA GLU A 300 21.95 -15.15 -26.72
C GLU A 300 20.78 -16.13 -26.81
N GLN A 301 19.92 -15.94 -27.79
CA GLN A 301 18.78 -16.79 -28.02
C GLN A 301 19.21 -18.05 -28.79
N SER A 302 18.90 -19.23 -28.24
CA SER A 302 18.97 -20.52 -28.96
C SER A 302 17.68 -20.82 -29.69
N VAL A 303 16.57 -20.31 -29.17
CA VAL A 303 15.25 -20.30 -29.81
C VAL A 303 14.70 -18.89 -29.83
N PHE A 304 14.44 -18.38 -31.01
CA PHE A 304 13.87 -17.05 -31.19
C PHE A 304 12.69 -17.09 -32.16
N THR A 305 11.57 -16.49 -31.79
CA THR A 305 10.38 -16.41 -32.64
C THR A 305 9.73 -15.04 -32.64
N LYS A 306 9.31 -14.59 -33.83
CA LYS A 306 8.31 -13.53 -34.03
C LYS A 306 6.95 -14.12 -34.42
N GLY A 307 6.91 -15.40 -34.81
CA GLY A 307 5.71 -16.16 -35.12
C GLY A 307 5.20 -16.96 -33.92
N ALA A 308 4.39 -17.99 -34.16
CA ALA A 308 3.79 -18.80 -33.13
C ALA A 308 4.67 -19.99 -32.72
N ILE A 309 4.78 -20.21 -31.41
CA ILE A 309 5.17 -21.49 -30.83
C ILE A 309 3.98 -22.04 -30.05
N TYR A 310 3.45 -23.17 -30.44
CA TYR A 310 2.38 -23.89 -29.74
C TYR A 310 2.95 -25.18 -29.19
N ASN A 311 3.35 -25.15 -27.91
CA ASN A 311 3.91 -26.28 -27.22
C ASN A 311 2.85 -27.02 -26.42
N PHE A 312 2.57 -28.28 -26.74
CA PHE A 312 1.76 -29.19 -25.98
C PHE A 312 2.57 -30.40 -25.46
N GLY A 313 3.87 -30.45 -25.77
CA GLY A 313 4.80 -31.50 -25.37
C GLY A 313 5.93 -30.95 -24.49
N GLU A 314 7.12 -31.47 -24.69
CA GLU A 314 8.31 -31.03 -23.99
C GLU A 314 9.23 -30.22 -24.92
N LEU A 315 9.65 -29.04 -24.47
CA LEU A 315 10.68 -28.20 -25.11
C LEU A 315 11.81 -27.97 -24.12
N THR A 316 12.97 -28.55 -24.38
CA THR A 316 14.14 -28.42 -23.52
C THR A 316 15.29 -27.72 -24.27
N ILE A 317 15.80 -26.65 -23.66
CA ILE A 317 16.97 -25.89 -24.10
C ILE A 317 18.05 -26.02 -23.05
N GLN A 318 19.25 -26.50 -23.46
CA GLN A 318 20.36 -26.75 -22.53
C GLN A 318 21.20 -25.50 -22.29
N GLU A 319 21.50 -24.72 -23.34
CA GLU A 319 22.26 -23.47 -23.27
C GLU A 319 21.57 -22.36 -24.06
N GLY A 320 21.76 -21.10 -23.62
CA GLY A 320 21.15 -19.92 -24.24
C GLY A 320 19.76 -19.60 -23.70
N ALA A 321 18.90 -19.07 -24.55
CA ALA A 321 17.60 -18.57 -24.17
C ALA A 321 16.48 -18.94 -25.13
N LEU A 322 15.26 -19.08 -24.60
CA LEU A 322 14.02 -19.01 -25.36
C LEU A 322 13.51 -17.58 -25.34
N LYS A 323 13.36 -16.94 -26.49
CA LYS A 323 12.72 -15.62 -26.64
C LYS A 323 11.55 -15.70 -27.61
N PHE A 324 10.44 -15.14 -27.23
CA PHE A 324 9.33 -14.88 -28.14
C PHE A 324 9.01 -13.39 -28.17
N ASN A 325 8.63 -12.90 -29.34
CA ASN A 325 8.34 -11.46 -29.57
C ASN A 325 7.15 -11.27 -30.51
N SER A 326 6.21 -12.20 -30.50
CA SER A 326 4.96 -12.04 -31.25
C SER A 326 4.08 -10.97 -30.61
N GLN A 327 3.57 -10.03 -31.43
CA GLN A 327 2.64 -8.99 -31.02
C GLN A 327 1.21 -9.26 -31.54
N ASP A 328 0.99 -10.40 -32.22
CA ASP A 328 -0.28 -10.76 -32.83
C ASP A 328 -1.07 -11.70 -31.89
N ALA A 329 -2.25 -11.30 -31.51
CA ALA A 329 -3.14 -12.08 -30.64
C ALA A 329 -3.64 -13.37 -31.30
N THR A 330 -3.49 -13.54 -32.61
CA THR A 330 -3.86 -14.74 -33.36
C THR A 330 -2.69 -15.70 -33.61
N CYS A 331 -1.46 -15.21 -33.46
CA CYS A 331 -0.22 -15.94 -33.70
C CYS A 331 0.78 -15.63 -32.58
N TYR A 332 0.73 -16.35 -31.46
CA TYR A 332 1.42 -16.00 -30.22
C TYR A 332 2.12 -17.21 -29.58
N PHE A 333 2.86 -16.97 -28.51
CA PHE A 333 3.47 -18.04 -27.74
C PHE A 333 2.44 -18.72 -26.82
N TYR A 334 2.34 -20.05 -26.90
CA TYR A 334 1.45 -20.86 -26.07
C TYR A 334 2.16 -22.10 -25.52
N ASN A 335 2.15 -22.26 -24.20
CA ASN A 335 2.56 -23.48 -23.52
C ASN A 335 1.32 -24.13 -22.90
N GLY A 336 0.89 -25.25 -23.44
CA GLY A 336 -0.40 -25.89 -23.14
C GLY A 336 -0.41 -26.64 -21.81
N THR A 337 -1.62 -27.05 -21.40
CA THR A 337 -1.82 -27.87 -20.22
C THR A 337 -0.97 -29.17 -20.32
N GLU A 338 -0.28 -29.56 -19.24
CA GLU A 338 0.65 -30.70 -19.15
C GLU A 338 1.97 -30.50 -19.97
N ALA A 339 2.08 -29.44 -20.76
CA ALA A 339 3.31 -29.16 -21.49
C ALA A 339 4.40 -28.58 -20.55
N THR A 340 5.65 -28.88 -20.90
CA THR A 340 6.80 -28.43 -20.12
C THR A 340 7.80 -27.73 -21.02
N ILE A 341 8.33 -26.60 -20.51
CA ILE A 341 9.47 -25.91 -21.08
C ILE A 341 10.58 -25.87 -20.04
N ASN A 342 11.76 -26.31 -20.43
CA ASN A 342 13.00 -26.22 -19.63
C ASN A 342 14.00 -25.35 -20.37
N THR A 343 14.47 -24.26 -19.76
CA THR A 343 15.40 -23.31 -20.42
C THR A 343 16.30 -22.60 -19.41
N PRO A 344 17.56 -22.30 -19.73
CA PRO A 344 18.37 -21.43 -18.88
C PRO A 344 17.75 -20.03 -18.73
N THR A 345 17.29 -19.45 -19.83
CA THR A 345 16.66 -18.11 -19.80
C THR A 345 15.36 -18.11 -20.62
N PHE A 346 14.31 -17.58 -20.03
CA PHE A 346 13.01 -17.35 -20.66
C PHE A 346 12.79 -15.86 -20.83
N ILE A 347 12.73 -15.37 -22.08
CA ILE A 347 12.62 -13.95 -22.40
C ILE A 347 11.21 -13.65 -22.95
N ILE A 348 10.45 -12.90 -22.19
CA ILE A 348 9.09 -12.50 -22.50
C ILE A 348 9.14 -11.19 -23.29
N GLY A 349 8.94 -11.26 -24.61
CA GLY A 349 9.02 -10.08 -25.49
C GLY A 349 7.71 -9.68 -26.16
N GLY A 350 6.68 -10.53 -26.11
CA GLY A 350 5.42 -10.35 -26.81
C GLY A 350 4.22 -10.90 -26.06
N ILE A 351 3.20 -11.30 -26.81
CA ILE A 351 1.99 -11.93 -26.29
C ILE A 351 2.27 -13.43 -26.05
N GLY A 352 1.95 -13.90 -24.86
CA GLY A 352 2.14 -15.31 -24.53
C GLY A 352 1.21 -15.79 -23.42
N VAL A 353 0.97 -17.14 -23.43
CA VAL A 353 0.13 -17.82 -22.44
C VAL A 353 0.84 -19.08 -21.97
N ASN A 354 0.86 -19.31 -20.68
CA ASN A 354 1.33 -20.53 -20.04
C ASN A 354 0.19 -21.18 -19.26
N ASP A 355 -0.33 -22.28 -19.79
CA ASP A 355 -1.28 -23.18 -19.13
C ASP A 355 -0.59 -24.43 -18.55
N GLY A 356 0.72 -24.59 -18.79
CA GLY A 356 1.57 -25.69 -18.35
C GLY A 356 2.67 -25.25 -17.38
N THR A 357 3.84 -25.84 -17.51
CA THR A 357 4.99 -25.55 -16.67
C THR A 357 6.14 -24.94 -17.48
N VAL A 358 6.69 -23.82 -16.99
CA VAL A 358 7.97 -23.26 -17.49
C VAL A 358 8.98 -23.31 -16.36
N ASN A 359 10.08 -24.02 -16.57
CA ASN A 359 11.22 -24.07 -15.67
C ASN A 359 12.37 -23.28 -16.30
N ALA A 360 12.76 -22.18 -15.69
CA ALA A 360 13.88 -21.36 -16.13
C ALA A 360 14.85 -21.08 -14.98
N GLN A 361 16.15 -20.93 -15.28
CA GLN A 361 17.07 -20.37 -14.28
C GLN A 361 16.79 -18.86 -14.12
N LYS A 362 16.59 -18.17 -15.25
CA LYS A 362 16.26 -16.75 -15.27
C LYS A 362 15.03 -16.49 -16.13
N ILE A 363 14.13 -15.62 -15.65
CA ILE A 363 13.03 -15.06 -16.43
C ILE A 363 13.26 -13.57 -16.58
N SER A 364 13.13 -13.05 -17.80
CA SER A 364 13.26 -11.61 -18.06
C SER A 364 12.31 -11.15 -19.16
N ASN A 365 12.12 -9.83 -19.28
CA ASN A 365 11.46 -9.26 -20.44
C ASN A 365 12.45 -8.79 -21.50
N ASP A 366 11.96 -8.57 -22.72
CA ASP A 366 12.67 -7.89 -23.78
C ASP A 366 12.52 -6.37 -23.62
N ASN A 367 13.63 -5.62 -23.67
CA ASN A 367 13.63 -4.17 -23.50
C ASN A 367 13.01 -3.37 -24.67
N GLY A 368 12.54 -4.03 -25.70
CA GLY A 368 12.02 -3.41 -26.94
C GLY A 368 10.50 -3.43 -27.11
N GLY A 369 9.73 -4.01 -26.21
CA GLY A 369 8.28 -4.16 -26.33
C GLY A 369 7.54 -4.02 -25.00
N ASN A 370 6.21 -3.94 -25.07
CA ASN A 370 5.34 -4.00 -23.89
C ASN A 370 4.67 -5.38 -23.85
N PRO A 371 5.34 -6.41 -23.29
CA PRO A 371 4.82 -7.77 -23.31
C PRO A 371 3.54 -7.89 -22.49
N THR A 372 2.65 -8.78 -22.95
CA THR A 372 1.49 -9.23 -22.19
C THR A 372 1.56 -10.74 -22.06
N PHE A 373 1.83 -11.22 -20.86
CA PHE A 373 2.00 -12.64 -20.59
C PHE A 373 0.99 -13.14 -19.56
N THR A 374 0.23 -14.17 -19.93
CA THR A 374 -0.74 -14.81 -19.04
C THR A 374 -0.17 -16.10 -18.48
N ASN A 375 -0.13 -16.24 -17.16
CA ASN A 375 0.29 -17.45 -16.47
C ASN A 375 -0.89 -18.05 -15.68
N ASN A 376 -1.40 -19.17 -16.14
CA ASN A 376 -2.51 -19.90 -15.51
C ASN A 376 -2.05 -21.15 -14.73
N CYS A 377 -0.75 -21.43 -14.74
CA CYS A 377 -0.19 -22.60 -14.05
C CYS A 377 1.16 -22.24 -13.41
N SER A 378 2.24 -22.90 -13.78
CA SER A 378 3.54 -22.78 -13.08
C SER A 378 4.59 -22.07 -13.93
N LEU A 379 5.12 -21.01 -13.38
CA LEU A 379 6.23 -20.27 -13.95
C LEU A 379 7.37 -20.23 -12.90
N TYR A 380 8.43 -20.99 -13.11
CA TYR A 380 9.53 -21.12 -12.15
C TYR A 380 10.78 -20.40 -12.62
N ALA A 381 11.33 -19.53 -11.76
CA ALA A 381 12.58 -18.80 -11.95
C ALA A 381 13.57 -19.21 -10.84
N GLN A 382 14.45 -20.15 -11.11
CA GLN A 382 15.31 -20.78 -10.08
C GLN A 382 16.33 -19.80 -9.47
N ASN A 383 16.79 -18.80 -10.24
CA ASN A 383 17.79 -17.83 -9.80
C ASN A 383 17.24 -16.42 -9.73
N SER A 384 16.57 -15.96 -10.80
CA SER A 384 16.04 -14.59 -10.82
C SER A 384 14.86 -14.39 -11.76
N PHE A 385 14.02 -13.44 -11.38
CA PHE A 385 13.01 -12.82 -12.21
C PHE A 385 13.36 -11.34 -12.36
N GLU A 386 13.54 -10.86 -13.59
CA GLU A 386 14.00 -9.52 -13.88
C GLU A 386 13.13 -8.86 -14.97
N PHE A 387 12.30 -7.92 -14.60
CA PHE A 387 11.54 -7.08 -15.52
C PHE A 387 12.07 -5.63 -15.45
N GLY A 388 12.43 -5.06 -16.58
CA GLY A 388 12.99 -3.71 -16.62
C GLY A 388 12.93 -3.08 -18.01
N GLY A 389 13.23 -1.77 -18.10
CA GLY A 389 13.37 -1.03 -19.35
C GLY A 389 12.07 -0.63 -20.04
N THR A 390 11.06 -1.46 -20.04
CA THR A 390 9.74 -1.20 -20.64
C THR A 390 8.62 -1.69 -19.73
N SER A 391 7.45 -1.07 -19.80
CA SER A 391 6.27 -1.52 -19.08
C SER A 391 5.75 -2.83 -19.70
N GLY A 392 5.44 -3.81 -18.85
CA GLY A 392 4.84 -5.08 -19.26
C GLY A 392 3.71 -5.46 -18.33
N THR A 393 2.83 -6.35 -18.82
CA THR A 393 1.72 -6.87 -18.00
C THR A 393 1.89 -8.38 -17.86
N ILE A 394 1.95 -8.85 -16.61
CA ILE A 394 1.86 -10.26 -16.25
C ILE A 394 0.48 -10.51 -15.65
N ILE A 395 -0.33 -11.31 -16.31
CA ILE A 395 -1.65 -11.72 -15.85
C ILE A 395 -1.54 -13.13 -15.27
N MET A 396 -1.85 -13.29 -14.01
CA MET A 396 -1.84 -14.57 -13.33
C MET A 396 -3.28 -14.95 -12.96
N ASN A 397 -3.69 -16.16 -13.30
CA ASN A 397 -5.00 -16.69 -12.95
C ASN A 397 -4.84 -18.09 -12.36
N LYS A 398 -4.88 -18.21 -11.05
CA LYS A 398 -4.43 -19.40 -10.31
C LYS A 398 -2.96 -19.75 -10.61
N GLY A 399 -2.21 -18.78 -11.13
CA GLY A 399 -0.83 -18.97 -11.56
C GLY A 399 0.14 -18.87 -10.40
N ILE A 400 1.21 -19.63 -10.47
CA ILE A 400 2.32 -19.60 -9.53
C ILE A 400 3.56 -19.00 -10.23
N LEU A 401 4.20 -18.06 -9.56
CA LEU A 401 5.51 -17.52 -9.92
C LEU A 401 6.44 -17.73 -8.72
N ALA A 402 7.34 -18.71 -8.81
CA ALA A 402 8.19 -19.17 -7.71
C ALA A 402 9.58 -19.59 -8.21
N GLY A 403 10.48 -19.99 -7.33
CA GLY A 403 11.80 -20.53 -7.69
C GLY A 403 11.78 -21.98 -8.13
N GLY A 404 10.70 -22.69 -7.88
CA GLY A 404 10.56 -24.11 -8.17
C GLY A 404 9.78 -24.84 -7.07
N VAL A 405 9.90 -26.15 -7.04
CA VAL A 405 9.30 -27.04 -6.02
C VAL A 405 10.37 -27.97 -5.48
N GLU A 406 10.46 -28.08 -4.15
CA GLU A 406 11.32 -29.04 -3.45
C GLU A 406 10.57 -29.67 -2.28
N ASN A 407 10.60 -30.99 -2.18
CA ASN A 407 9.92 -31.76 -1.12
C ASN A 407 8.42 -31.38 -0.95
N GLY A 408 7.74 -31.12 -2.07
CA GLY A 408 6.31 -30.75 -2.05
C GLY A 408 6.03 -29.31 -1.61
N THR A 409 7.05 -28.45 -1.53
CA THR A 409 6.92 -27.05 -1.13
C THR A 409 7.43 -26.13 -2.23
N PHE A 410 6.78 -24.98 -2.45
CA PHE A 410 7.28 -23.96 -3.37
C PHE A 410 8.52 -23.30 -2.80
N ILE A 411 9.59 -23.22 -3.62
CA ILE A 411 10.82 -22.50 -3.30
C ILE A 411 10.67 -21.04 -3.69
N ALA A 412 11.24 -20.14 -2.91
CA ALA A 412 11.28 -18.73 -3.25
C ALA A 412 12.27 -18.45 -4.40
N ILE A 413 11.93 -17.52 -5.28
CA ILE A 413 12.88 -16.96 -6.26
C ILE A 413 13.96 -16.18 -5.49
N PRO A 414 15.26 -16.46 -5.64
CA PRO A 414 16.30 -15.76 -4.88
C PRO A 414 16.28 -14.23 -5.09
N SER A 415 16.00 -13.77 -6.31
CA SER A 415 15.93 -12.35 -6.64
C SER A 415 14.79 -12.05 -7.60
N PHE A 416 13.82 -11.24 -7.15
CA PHE A 416 12.73 -10.73 -7.94
C PHE A 416 12.91 -9.21 -8.10
N LYS A 417 13.18 -8.76 -9.34
CA LYS A 417 13.42 -7.34 -9.64
C LYS A 417 12.49 -6.85 -10.73
N CYS A 418 11.81 -5.77 -10.45
CA CYS A 418 11.09 -5.00 -11.45
C CYS A 418 11.63 -3.58 -11.44
N GLY A 419 12.43 -3.24 -12.45
CA GLY A 419 12.96 -1.90 -12.60
C GLY A 419 11.86 -0.84 -12.75
N ASN A 420 12.24 0.42 -12.84
CA ASN A 420 11.36 1.62 -12.91
C ASN A 420 10.46 1.71 -14.17
N SER A 421 9.91 0.60 -14.62
CA SER A 421 9.24 0.48 -15.91
C SER A 421 7.71 0.70 -15.87
N GLY A 422 7.11 0.80 -14.69
CA GLY A 422 5.64 0.87 -14.56
C GLY A 422 4.92 -0.45 -14.90
N SER A 423 5.58 -1.60 -14.72
CA SER A 423 5.00 -2.92 -14.98
C SER A 423 3.79 -3.21 -14.10
N THR A 424 2.85 -3.99 -14.63
CA THR A 424 1.63 -4.42 -13.92
C THR A 424 1.60 -5.93 -13.74
N PHE A 425 1.28 -6.38 -12.54
CA PHE A 425 0.97 -7.77 -12.22
C PHE A 425 -0.49 -7.87 -11.82
N GLU A 426 -1.28 -8.65 -12.56
CA GLU A 426 -2.66 -8.95 -12.25
C GLU A 426 -2.75 -10.34 -11.63
N LEU A 427 -2.96 -10.42 -10.32
CA LEU A 427 -2.99 -11.64 -9.53
C LEU A 427 -4.44 -12.05 -9.30
N ASN A 428 -4.96 -12.98 -10.11
CA ASN A 428 -6.36 -13.36 -10.08
C ASN A 428 -6.58 -14.75 -9.50
N ASN A 429 -7.69 -14.93 -8.81
CA ASN A 429 -8.25 -16.21 -8.38
C ASN A 429 -7.28 -17.11 -7.58
N GLY A 430 -6.52 -16.54 -6.65
CA GLY A 430 -5.60 -17.28 -5.79
C GLY A 430 -4.25 -17.53 -6.44
N SER A 431 -3.71 -16.54 -7.13
CA SER A 431 -2.34 -16.57 -7.67
C SER A 431 -1.29 -16.25 -6.61
N MET A 432 -0.04 -16.68 -6.84
CA MET A 432 1.06 -16.44 -5.91
C MET A 432 2.34 -16.01 -6.60
N ILE A 433 3.00 -15.02 -5.98
CA ILE A 433 4.43 -14.71 -6.22
C ILE A 433 5.19 -15.02 -4.93
N LYS A 434 6.22 -15.90 -5.00
CA LYS A 434 7.07 -16.24 -3.86
C LYS A 434 8.54 -15.98 -4.19
N ALA A 435 9.17 -15.06 -3.46
CA ALA A 435 10.57 -14.69 -3.66
C ALA A 435 11.31 -14.49 -2.32
N GLU A 436 12.65 -14.54 -2.33
CA GLU A 436 13.43 -14.19 -1.16
C GLU A 436 13.52 -12.66 -1.02
N ILE A 437 14.07 -12.01 -2.03
CA ILE A 437 14.24 -10.56 -2.07
C ILE A 437 13.44 -10.01 -3.23
N MET A 438 12.59 -9.04 -2.95
CA MET A 438 11.81 -8.32 -3.94
C MET A 438 12.24 -6.85 -4.01
N ASP A 439 12.64 -6.40 -5.19
CA ASP A 439 12.93 -4.99 -5.51
C ASP A 439 11.94 -4.53 -6.58
N ILE A 440 10.94 -3.76 -6.16
CA ILE A 440 9.73 -3.48 -6.94
C ILE A 440 9.38 -1.97 -7.03
N PRO A 441 10.32 -1.10 -7.39
CA PRO A 441 10.01 0.31 -7.56
C PRO A 441 9.03 0.52 -8.72
N ASN A 442 8.03 1.37 -8.52
CA ASN A 442 7.05 1.78 -9.53
C ASN A 442 6.32 0.61 -10.23
N VAL A 443 5.92 -0.40 -9.46
CA VAL A 443 5.18 -1.57 -9.95
C VAL A 443 3.75 -1.52 -9.41
N THR A 444 2.80 -1.95 -10.23
CA THR A 444 1.40 -2.09 -9.81
C THR A 444 1.02 -3.56 -9.70
N PHE A 445 0.57 -3.97 -8.51
CA PHE A 445 -0.03 -5.28 -8.26
C PHE A 445 -1.54 -5.11 -8.07
N LYS A 446 -2.33 -5.84 -8.85
CA LYS A 446 -3.80 -5.86 -8.77
C LYS A 446 -4.27 -7.27 -8.52
N ALA A 447 -5.16 -7.48 -7.56
CA ALA A 447 -5.71 -8.81 -7.28
C ALA A 447 -7.24 -8.80 -7.31
N ALA A 448 -7.82 -9.79 -7.98
CA ALA A 448 -9.26 -9.96 -8.08
C ALA A 448 -9.65 -11.45 -7.96
N GLY A 449 -10.91 -11.72 -7.65
CA GLY A 449 -11.39 -13.06 -7.38
C GLY A 449 -10.98 -13.56 -5.99
N THR A 450 -10.70 -14.85 -5.85
CA THR A 450 -10.14 -15.38 -4.59
C THR A 450 -8.82 -14.72 -4.25
N ARG A 451 -8.57 -14.60 -2.96
CA ARG A 451 -7.42 -13.91 -2.41
C ARG A 451 -6.09 -14.47 -2.92
N SER A 452 -5.19 -13.60 -3.35
CA SER A 452 -3.87 -13.95 -3.88
C SER A 452 -2.78 -13.59 -2.87
N LEU A 453 -1.57 -14.11 -3.06
CA LEU A 453 -0.47 -13.98 -2.12
C LEU A 453 0.81 -13.48 -2.79
N ILE A 454 1.43 -12.46 -2.21
CA ILE A 454 2.84 -12.12 -2.43
C ILE A 454 3.59 -12.50 -1.17
N LYS A 455 4.54 -13.44 -1.27
CA LYS A 455 5.33 -13.91 -0.12
C LYS A 455 6.81 -13.64 -0.34
N SER A 456 7.39 -12.81 0.52
CA SER A 456 8.84 -12.63 0.61
C SER A 456 9.37 -13.35 1.84
N THR A 457 10.49 -14.05 1.70
CA THR A 457 11.13 -14.72 2.83
C THR A 457 12.29 -13.92 3.43
N LYS A 458 12.71 -12.81 2.80
CA LYS A 458 13.79 -11.95 3.28
C LYS A 458 13.40 -10.47 3.33
N SER A 459 13.03 -9.86 2.19
CA SER A 459 12.71 -8.42 2.17
C SER A 459 11.89 -8.00 0.97
N ILE A 460 11.11 -6.92 1.13
CA ILE A 460 10.43 -6.22 0.04
C ILE A 460 10.88 -4.75 0.06
N SER A 461 11.61 -4.34 -0.98
CA SER A 461 11.97 -2.94 -1.22
C SER A 461 10.97 -2.30 -2.17
N THR A 462 10.38 -1.21 -1.75
CA THR A 462 9.51 -0.37 -2.58
C THR A 462 10.24 0.92 -2.90
N GLY A 463 10.09 1.42 -4.11
CA GLY A 463 10.65 2.71 -4.50
C GLY A 463 9.68 3.45 -5.40
N TRP A 464 9.83 4.80 -5.52
CA TRP A 464 8.93 5.62 -6.32
C TRP A 464 7.47 5.44 -5.87
N THR A 465 6.60 4.91 -6.75
CA THR A 465 5.21 4.63 -6.40
C THR A 465 4.89 3.17 -6.71
N THR A 466 5.05 2.31 -5.73
CA THR A 466 4.57 0.92 -5.79
C THR A 466 3.11 0.86 -5.34
N LYS A 467 2.24 0.16 -6.08
CA LYS A 467 0.82 0.06 -5.77
C LYS A 467 0.39 -1.38 -5.57
N PHE A 468 -0.33 -1.62 -4.49
CA PHE A 468 -1.00 -2.89 -4.21
C PHE A 468 -2.50 -2.64 -4.11
N ASN A 469 -3.31 -3.42 -4.81
CA ASN A 469 -4.75 -3.19 -4.88
C ASN A 469 -5.53 -4.50 -4.95
N GLY A 470 -6.66 -4.57 -4.25
CA GLY A 470 -7.62 -5.66 -4.33
C GLY A 470 -7.41 -6.77 -3.29
N ASN A 471 -7.86 -7.99 -3.61
CA ASN A 471 -7.85 -9.14 -2.69
C ASN A 471 -6.46 -9.77 -2.59
N LEU A 472 -5.56 -9.11 -1.88
CA LEU A 472 -4.15 -9.45 -1.84
C LEU A 472 -3.62 -9.53 -0.40
N ASP A 473 -2.98 -10.64 -0.08
CA ASP A 473 -2.12 -10.76 1.11
C ASP A 473 -0.67 -10.59 0.70
N ILE A 474 0.08 -9.87 1.52
CA ILE A 474 1.52 -9.68 1.39
C ILE A 474 2.16 -10.21 2.67
N GLU A 475 3.10 -11.14 2.55
CA GLU A 475 3.90 -11.62 3.69
C GLU A 475 5.35 -11.16 3.56
N CYS A 476 5.89 -10.65 4.67
CA CYS A 476 7.28 -10.20 4.74
C CYS A 476 7.80 -10.38 6.17
N PRO A 477 9.09 -10.69 6.38
CA PRO A 477 9.69 -10.72 7.71
C PRO A 477 9.60 -9.36 8.40
N GLU A 478 9.59 -9.38 9.73
CA GLU A 478 9.54 -8.17 10.55
C GLU A 478 10.71 -7.21 10.25
N GLY A 479 10.39 -5.93 10.09
CA GLY A 479 11.38 -4.88 9.80
C GLY A 479 11.94 -4.87 8.37
N GLU A 480 11.48 -5.74 7.49
CA GLU A 480 12.03 -5.92 6.14
C GLU A 480 11.07 -5.51 5.01
N PHE A 481 9.92 -4.93 5.34
CA PHE A 481 9.00 -4.36 4.35
C PHE A 481 9.20 -2.85 4.21
N ALA A 482 9.41 -2.37 2.98
CA ALA A 482 9.54 -0.95 2.62
C ALA A 482 10.48 -0.15 3.54
N LYS A 483 11.57 -0.77 3.96
CA LYS A 483 12.55 -0.18 4.88
C LYS A 483 13.10 1.15 4.37
N GLY A 484 13.14 2.18 5.24
CA GLY A 484 13.64 3.51 4.90
C GLY A 484 12.65 4.41 4.15
N VAL A 485 11.40 3.98 3.95
CA VAL A 485 10.34 4.82 3.37
C VAL A 485 9.89 5.85 4.42
N PRO A 486 9.86 7.16 4.07
CA PRO A 486 9.41 8.19 5.01
C PRO A 486 7.96 7.97 5.48
N ALA A 487 7.69 8.18 6.76
CA ALA A 487 6.38 7.97 7.37
C ALA A 487 5.27 8.82 6.76
N ASN A 488 5.58 10.06 6.42
CA ASN A 488 4.62 11.04 5.88
C ASN A 488 4.50 11.02 4.34
N ASN A 489 5.30 10.22 3.66
CA ASN A 489 5.28 10.07 2.20
C ASN A 489 5.66 8.63 1.83
N PRO A 490 4.76 7.67 2.02
CA PRO A 490 5.05 6.29 1.69
C PRO A 490 5.27 6.13 0.18
N ASN A 491 6.37 5.43 -0.19
CA ASN A 491 6.65 5.09 -1.60
C ASN A 491 5.80 3.91 -2.08
N TYR A 492 4.80 3.50 -1.29
CA TYR A 492 3.85 2.47 -1.68
C TYR A 492 2.43 2.87 -1.24
N ILE A 493 1.45 2.33 -1.95
CA ILE A 493 0.02 2.54 -1.67
C ILE A 493 -0.64 1.17 -1.59
N MET A 494 -1.40 0.94 -0.52
CA MET A 494 -2.27 -0.23 -0.36
C MET A 494 -3.72 0.23 -0.45
N GLU A 495 -4.48 -0.36 -1.37
CA GLU A 495 -5.86 0.02 -1.63
C GLU A 495 -6.80 -1.19 -1.52
N ASN A 496 -8.03 -0.93 -1.15
CA ASN A 496 -9.09 -1.94 -0.99
C ASN A 496 -8.73 -3.01 0.07
N SER A 497 -8.83 -4.29 -0.27
CA SER A 497 -8.68 -5.41 0.65
C SER A 497 -7.23 -5.93 0.77
N VAL A 498 -6.22 -5.09 0.54
CA VAL A 498 -4.82 -5.49 0.72
C VAL A 498 -4.50 -5.58 2.21
N GLU A 499 -3.90 -6.69 2.62
CA GLU A 499 -3.39 -6.88 3.98
C GLU A 499 -1.92 -7.29 3.95
N LEU A 500 -1.10 -6.69 4.82
CA LEU A 500 0.32 -7.00 5.00
C LEU A 500 0.51 -7.73 6.32
N TYR A 501 1.11 -8.91 6.29
CA TYR A 501 1.37 -9.76 7.45
C TYR A 501 2.85 -9.76 7.81
N ILE A 502 3.16 -9.46 9.07
CA ILE A 502 4.52 -9.38 9.63
C ILE A 502 4.54 -9.94 11.06
N PRO A 503 5.45 -10.86 11.39
CA PRO A 503 6.25 -11.66 10.46
C PRO A 503 5.37 -12.72 9.84
N ASN A 504 5.21 -12.82 8.56
CA ASN A 504 4.40 -13.82 7.84
C ASN A 504 3.04 -14.12 8.53
N GLY A 505 2.25 -15.03 8.09
CA GLY A 505 1.05 -15.47 8.83
C GLY A 505 -0.27 -15.20 8.11
N SER A 506 -0.23 -14.92 6.80
CA SER A 506 -1.45 -14.93 5.99
C SER A 506 -2.21 -16.25 6.16
N LYS A 507 -3.55 -16.16 6.18
CA LYS A 507 -4.43 -17.35 6.20
C LYS A 507 -4.70 -17.88 4.79
N THR A 508 -4.17 -17.21 3.77
CA THR A 508 -4.50 -17.53 2.37
C THR A 508 -3.78 -18.81 1.94
N ILE A 509 -4.58 -19.79 1.53
CA ILE A 509 -4.07 -21.03 0.93
C ILE A 509 -4.08 -20.84 -0.59
N ILE A 510 -2.93 -21.06 -1.20
CA ILE A 510 -2.77 -21.02 -2.65
C ILE A 510 -2.60 -22.44 -3.16
N THR A 511 -3.40 -22.83 -4.13
CA THR A 511 -3.32 -24.14 -4.79
C THR A 511 -2.95 -23.95 -6.24
N SER A 512 -1.86 -24.60 -6.68
CA SER A 512 -1.39 -24.57 -8.06
C SER A 512 -2.29 -25.41 -8.98
N CYS A 513 -2.08 -25.30 -10.28
CA CYS A 513 -2.71 -26.15 -11.29
C CYS A 513 -2.37 -27.64 -11.12
N GLY A 514 -1.28 -27.98 -10.46
CA GLY A 514 -0.86 -29.36 -10.13
C GLY A 514 -1.28 -29.81 -8.72
N GLU A 515 -2.26 -29.12 -8.10
CA GLU A 515 -2.80 -29.44 -6.76
C GLU A 515 -1.81 -29.27 -5.58
N LEU A 516 -0.59 -28.79 -5.84
CA LEU A 516 0.35 -28.44 -4.78
C LEU A 516 -0.10 -27.14 -4.11
N SER A 517 -0.12 -27.12 -2.78
CA SER A 517 -0.61 -25.98 -2.02
C SER A 517 0.51 -25.32 -1.21
N GLU A 518 0.54 -23.98 -1.22
CA GLU A 518 1.23 -23.20 -0.18
C GLU A 518 0.30 -23.13 1.03
N ILE A 519 0.75 -23.70 2.14
CA ILE A 519 0.00 -23.74 3.40
C ILE A 519 0.54 -22.62 4.29
N PRO A 520 -0.34 -21.90 5.02
CA PRO A 520 0.09 -20.91 6.00
C PRO A 520 1.07 -21.49 7.02
N ASP A 521 2.03 -20.65 7.45
CA ASP A 521 2.97 -21.03 8.50
C ASP A 521 2.23 -21.42 9.80
N PRO A 522 2.77 -22.33 10.61
CA PRO A 522 2.20 -22.68 11.91
C PRO A 522 2.02 -21.42 12.79
N THR A 523 0.87 -21.31 13.42
CA THR A 523 0.55 -20.19 14.33
C THR A 523 0.25 -20.71 15.73
N PRO A 524 0.38 -19.89 16.77
CA PRO A 524 -0.05 -20.23 18.14
C PRO A 524 -1.51 -20.67 18.20
N ASP A 525 -1.88 -21.36 19.26
CA ASP A 525 -3.28 -21.63 19.55
C ASP A 525 -4.03 -20.30 19.71
N PRO A 526 -5.32 -20.25 19.29
CA PRO A 526 -6.07 -19.00 19.33
C PRO A 526 -6.42 -18.62 20.78
N GLU A 527 -6.17 -17.38 21.13
CA GLU A 527 -6.49 -16.80 22.44
C GLU A 527 -7.20 -15.45 22.27
N ASP A 528 -8.13 -15.16 23.19
CA ASP A 528 -8.70 -13.82 23.30
C ASP A 528 -7.67 -12.86 23.95
N PRO A 529 -7.66 -11.57 23.60
CA PRO A 529 -6.82 -10.59 24.24
C PRO A 529 -7.22 -10.41 25.72
N GLU A 530 -6.27 -10.04 26.56
CA GLU A 530 -6.54 -9.67 27.93
C GLU A 530 -7.34 -8.36 28.01
N PHE A 531 -8.27 -8.28 28.97
CA PHE A 531 -9.07 -7.08 29.23
C PHE A 531 -8.78 -6.48 30.60
N PRO A 532 -8.86 -5.15 30.77
CA PRO A 532 -9.25 -4.16 29.75
C PRO A 532 -8.17 -3.93 28.68
N ILE A 533 -8.60 -3.57 27.47
CA ILE A 533 -7.68 -3.09 26.42
C ILE A 533 -7.24 -1.68 26.79
N GLU A 534 -5.94 -1.48 26.91
CA GLU A 534 -5.32 -0.17 27.15
C GLU A 534 -4.86 0.45 25.84
N VAL A 535 -5.19 1.73 25.63
CA VAL A 535 -4.56 2.60 24.65
C VAL A 535 -3.92 3.77 25.37
N GLU A 536 -2.65 4.02 25.08
CA GLU A 536 -1.91 5.18 25.58
C GLU A 536 -1.52 6.05 24.39
N ASP A 537 -2.06 7.28 24.36
CA ASP A 537 -1.69 8.32 23.42
C ASP A 537 -0.71 9.27 24.14
N ASN A 538 0.53 9.29 23.68
CA ASN A 538 1.62 10.13 24.19
C ASN A 538 1.88 11.36 23.30
N LYS A 539 0.97 11.66 22.37
CA LYS A 539 1.07 12.83 21.53
C LYS A 539 0.79 14.08 22.35
N ASP A 540 1.64 15.07 22.20
CA ASP A 540 1.47 16.35 22.87
C ASP A 540 0.39 17.20 22.19
N TYR A 541 -0.46 17.84 23.01
CA TYR A 541 -1.44 18.83 22.59
C TYR A 541 -1.33 20.05 23.49
N THR A 542 -0.89 21.18 22.92
CA THR A 542 -0.65 22.42 23.68
C THR A 542 -1.81 23.39 23.50
N TYR A 543 -2.39 23.79 24.58
CA TYR A 543 -3.46 24.79 24.69
C TYR A 543 -2.86 26.11 25.10
N LEU A 544 -3.22 27.18 24.40
CA LEU A 544 -2.71 28.53 24.52
C LEU A 544 -3.88 29.49 24.71
N PHE A 545 -3.80 30.39 25.68
CA PHE A 545 -4.88 31.32 26.00
C PHE A 545 -4.38 32.73 26.21
N GLU A 546 -5.22 33.71 25.76
CA GLU A 546 -5.22 35.13 26.13
C GLU A 546 -6.25 35.36 27.21
N ASP A 547 -5.96 36.21 28.23
CA ASP A 547 -6.81 36.45 29.38
C ASP A 547 -7.73 37.69 29.28
N GLN A 548 -7.55 38.49 28.20
CA GLN A 548 -8.24 39.79 28.06
C GLN A 548 -9.67 39.67 27.52
N TRP A 549 -10.09 38.54 26.98
CA TRP A 549 -11.45 38.37 26.43
C TRP A 549 -12.50 39.07 27.31
N PRO A 550 -13.47 39.82 26.76
CA PRO A 550 -13.84 40.00 25.36
C PRO A 550 -13.05 41.08 24.59
N LEU A 551 -12.00 41.69 25.18
CA LEU A 551 -11.07 42.58 24.50
C LEU A 551 -9.86 41.78 23.96
N TYR A 552 -9.16 42.34 22.96
CA TYR A 552 -7.88 41.80 22.55
C TYR A 552 -6.80 42.12 23.58
N GLY A 553 -5.87 41.17 23.77
CA GLY A 553 -4.55 41.34 24.35
C GLY A 553 -3.50 41.65 23.30
N ASP A 554 -2.24 41.31 23.56
CA ASP A 554 -1.10 41.50 22.65
C ASP A 554 -0.90 40.32 21.68
N TYR A 555 -1.67 39.27 21.87
CA TYR A 555 -1.73 38.09 21.00
C TYR A 555 -0.42 37.30 20.96
N ASP A 556 0.24 37.20 22.09
CA ASP A 556 1.41 36.35 22.29
C ASP A 556 1.03 34.91 22.74
N MET A 557 -0.27 34.74 23.08
CA MET A 557 -0.90 33.45 23.39
C MET A 557 -0.19 32.70 24.53
N ASN A 558 0.35 33.35 25.49
CA ASN A 558 1.13 32.81 26.57
C ASN A 558 0.62 33.07 27.98
N ASP A 559 -0.52 33.77 28.13
CA ASP A 559 -1.11 34.08 29.43
C ASP A 559 -1.36 32.81 30.28
N ILE A 560 -1.80 31.74 29.64
CA ILE A 560 -1.80 30.38 30.19
C ILE A 560 -1.43 29.37 29.09
N VAL A 561 -0.46 28.49 29.40
CA VAL A 561 -0.05 27.41 28.52
C VAL A 561 -0.22 26.08 29.24
N LEU A 562 -1.03 25.21 28.66
CA LEU A 562 -1.31 23.86 29.14
C LEU A 562 -0.93 22.84 28.07
N THR A 563 -0.24 21.75 28.44
CA THR A 563 0.13 20.70 27.49
C THR A 563 -0.33 19.34 27.98
N ILE A 564 -1.29 18.72 27.25
CA ILE A 564 -1.61 17.31 27.47
C ILE A 564 -0.43 16.49 26.95
N GLN A 565 0.17 15.67 27.81
CA GLN A 565 1.32 14.84 27.46
C GLN A 565 0.96 13.35 27.40
N LYS A 566 -0.12 12.97 28.04
CA LYS A 566 -0.54 11.59 28.09
C LYS A 566 -2.04 11.47 28.27
N ARG A 567 -2.63 10.62 27.46
CA ARG A 567 -4.04 10.23 27.53
C ARG A 567 -4.13 8.71 27.50
N LYS A 568 -4.75 8.09 28.54
CA LYS A 568 -4.98 6.66 28.58
C LYS A 568 -6.46 6.35 28.62
N ILE A 569 -6.87 5.41 27.78
CA ILE A 569 -8.25 4.90 27.74
C ILE A 569 -8.19 3.37 27.92
N TYR A 570 -9.01 2.86 28.82
CA TYR A 570 -9.16 1.43 29.07
C TYR A 570 -10.57 1.01 28.66
N THR A 571 -10.68 0.01 27.77
CA THR A 571 -11.97 -0.46 27.27
C THR A 571 -12.21 -1.93 27.59
N ASN A 572 -13.47 -2.26 27.80
CA ASN A 572 -13.92 -3.65 27.95
C ASN A 572 -14.10 -4.33 26.57
N LYS A 573 -14.56 -5.57 26.60
CA LYS A 573 -14.80 -6.37 25.39
C LYS A 573 -15.89 -5.81 24.44
N GLU A 574 -16.75 -4.91 24.91
CA GLU A 574 -17.73 -4.17 24.11
C GLU A 574 -17.18 -2.83 23.59
N ASN A 575 -15.87 -2.57 23.72
CA ASN A 575 -15.22 -1.28 23.40
C ASN A 575 -15.81 -0.09 24.19
N LYS A 576 -16.33 -0.33 25.41
CA LYS A 576 -16.79 0.71 26.32
C LYS A 576 -15.73 1.05 27.34
N VAL A 577 -15.59 2.34 27.64
CA VAL A 577 -14.54 2.86 28.53
C VAL A 577 -14.81 2.46 29.97
N THR A 578 -13.87 1.73 30.58
CA THR A 578 -13.89 1.35 31.99
C THR A 578 -13.09 2.32 32.85
N LYS A 579 -12.04 2.95 32.26
CA LYS A 579 -11.22 3.95 32.94
C LYS A 579 -10.66 4.93 31.92
N PHE A 580 -10.55 6.20 32.32
CA PHE A 580 -9.88 7.25 31.58
C PHE A 580 -8.85 7.94 32.49
N GLU A 581 -7.64 8.17 31.98
CA GLU A 581 -6.57 8.90 32.67
C GLU A 581 -6.03 10.00 31.76
N LEU A 582 -5.79 11.16 32.34
CA LEU A 582 -5.20 12.31 31.65
C LEU A 582 -4.07 12.90 32.48
N SER A 583 -2.97 13.26 31.80
CA SER A 583 -1.84 14.00 32.35
C SER A 583 -1.64 15.27 31.55
N ILE A 584 -1.70 16.41 32.21
CA ILE A 584 -1.57 17.73 31.63
C ILE A 584 -0.57 18.57 32.43
N ASP A 585 0.33 19.26 31.74
CA ASP A 585 1.29 20.16 32.36
C ASP A 585 0.78 21.60 32.29
N LEU A 586 0.81 22.32 33.41
CA LEU A 586 0.80 23.77 33.42
C LEU A 586 2.22 24.24 33.13
N SER A 587 2.44 24.81 31.94
CA SER A 587 3.76 25.12 31.39
C SER A 587 4.17 26.56 31.58
N ALA A 588 3.22 27.53 31.48
CA ALA A 588 3.48 28.97 31.64
C ALA A 588 2.25 29.70 32.18
N ALA A 589 2.51 30.84 32.82
CA ALA A 589 1.53 31.81 33.29
C ALA A 589 2.09 33.25 33.09
N GLY A 590 1.77 33.83 31.91
CA GLY A 590 2.19 35.23 31.55
C GLY A 590 1.28 36.30 32.15
N ALA A 591 0.01 35.98 32.34
CA ALA A 591 -0.97 36.89 32.91
C ALA A 591 -0.67 37.32 34.36
N THR A 592 -1.07 38.52 34.69
CA THR A 592 -1.01 39.01 36.08
C THR A 592 -2.31 38.78 36.87
N LYS A 593 -3.32 38.20 36.24
CA LYS A 593 -4.62 37.89 36.85
C LYS A 593 -4.57 36.53 37.57
N SER A 594 -5.52 36.31 38.50
CA SER A 594 -5.72 34.97 39.06
C SER A 594 -6.50 34.12 38.05
N ILE A 595 -5.86 33.08 37.50
CA ILE A 595 -6.45 32.22 36.50
C ILE A 595 -6.51 30.77 37.00
N GLY A 596 -7.72 30.20 36.99
CA GLY A 596 -7.95 28.79 37.15
C GLY A 596 -8.19 28.09 35.81
N ALA A 597 -8.14 26.76 35.77
CA ALA A 597 -8.43 25.98 34.58
C ALA A 597 -9.22 24.70 34.89
N ALA A 598 -9.95 24.22 33.88
CA ALA A 598 -10.68 22.96 33.91
C ALA A 598 -10.84 22.37 32.50
N ILE A 599 -11.33 21.13 32.46
CA ILE A 599 -11.70 20.43 31.23
C ILE A 599 -13.17 20.04 31.30
N MET A 600 -13.99 20.42 30.35
CA MET A 600 -15.30 19.88 30.13
C MET A 600 -15.21 18.72 29.13
N LEU A 601 -15.78 17.60 29.47
CA LEU A 601 -15.87 16.43 28.59
C LEU A 601 -17.17 16.52 27.78
N ASP A 602 -17.10 17.11 26.59
CA ASP A 602 -18.29 17.51 25.81
C ASP A 602 -19.26 16.37 25.44
N ASN A 603 -18.79 15.13 25.46
CA ASN A 603 -19.57 13.92 25.17
C ASN A 603 -19.80 13.02 26.39
N VAL A 604 -19.46 13.49 27.60
CA VAL A 604 -19.67 12.73 28.86
C VAL A 604 -20.63 13.49 29.75
N PRO A 605 -21.90 13.07 29.87
CA PRO A 605 -22.86 13.69 30.80
C PRO A 605 -22.34 13.66 32.25
N ALA A 606 -22.54 14.72 33.00
CA ALA A 606 -22.08 14.81 34.39
C ALA A 606 -22.59 13.66 35.28
N ASN A 607 -23.79 13.16 35.03
CA ASN A 607 -24.41 12.05 35.78
C ASN A 607 -23.83 10.67 35.41
N ALA A 608 -23.02 10.57 34.32
CA ALA A 608 -22.31 9.34 33.99
C ALA A 608 -21.09 9.09 34.92
N ILE A 609 -20.63 10.15 35.59
CA ILE A 609 -19.51 10.05 36.57
C ILE A 609 -20.15 9.67 37.92
N THR A 610 -20.09 8.37 38.24
CA THR A 610 -20.68 7.81 39.48
C THR A 610 -19.66 7.48 40.55
N GLN A 611 -18.37 7.52 40.21
CA GLN A 611 -17.24 7.35 41.10
C GLN A 611 -16.51 8.68 41.30
N SER A 612 -15.85 8.87 42.43
CA SER A 612 -15.03 10.06 42.66
C SER A 612 -13.87 10.09 41.67
N VAL A 613 -13.67 11.22 41.01
CA VAL A 613 -12.48 11.48 40.19
C VAL A 613 -11.26 11.56 41.13
N GLU A 614 -10.22 10.81 40.79
CA GLU A 614 -8.97 10.80 41.54
C GLU A 614 -7.98 11.78 40.93
N PHE A 615 -7.40 12.66 41.72
CA PHE A 615 -6.39 13.62 41.33
C PHE A 615 -5.03 13.30 41.93
N SER A 616 -3.95 13.55 41.17
CA SER A 616 -2.58 13.41 41.66
C SER A 616 -2.21 14.48 42.70
N ASP A 617 -2.84 15.65 42.63
CA ASP A 617 -2.60 16.78 43.53
C ASP A 617 -3.92 17.55 43.73
N ASN A 618 -4.19 18.03 44.92
CA ASN A 618 -5.38 18.79 45.22
C ASN A 618 -5.03 20.29 45.31
N THR A 619 -5.12 20.95 44.15
CA THR A 619 -4.86 22.42 44.00
C THR A 619 -6.13 23.23 44.01
N LEU A 620 -7.28 22.61 44.28
CA LEU A 620 -8.61 23.20 44.13
C LEU A 620 -9.07 23.72 45.52
N ALA A 621 -9.32 24.99 45.61
CA ALA A 621 -9.68 25.60 46.87
C ALA A 621 -10.95 26.45 46.85
N LYS A 622 -11.30 27.18 45.76
CA LYS A 622 -12.32 28.22 45.82
C LYS A 622 -13.13 28.46 44.54
N ASN A 623 -12.59 28.17 43.37
CA ASN A 623 -13.19 28.56 42.11
C ASN A 623 -14.26 27.57 41.63
N PHE A 624 -14.21 26.34 42.10
CA PHE A 624 -15.08 25.26 41.69
C PHE A 624 -15.90 24.72 42.84
N ASN A 625 -17.18 24.56 42.63
CA ASN A 625 -18.10 23.93 43.60
C ASN A 625 -18.27 22.46 43.28
N LEU A 626 -17.49 21.62 43.93
CA LEU A 626 -17.41 20.17 43.65
C LEU A 626 -18.59 19.43 44.27
N ASN A 627 -19.09 18.43 43.52
CA ASN A 627 -20.01 17.42 44.05
C ASN A 627 -19.27 16.27 44.76
N ASN A 628 -20.00 15.26 45.21
CA ASN A 628 -19.41 14.11 45.91
C ASN A 628 -18.45 13.27 45.04
N ASN A 629 -18.51 13.42 43.72
CA ASN A 629 -17.67 12.70 42.75
C ASN A 629 -16.48 13.57 42.26
N ASN A 630 -16.17 14.68 42.95
CA ASN A 630 -15.06 15.58 42.65
C ASN A 630 -15.17 16.25 41.25
N ILE A 631 -16.35 16.32 40.62
CA ILE A 631 -16.59 17.12 39.43
C ILE A 631 -17.39 18.37 39.80
N GLU A 632 -17.38 19.39 38.95
CA GLU A 632 -18.11 20.63 39.21
C GLU A 632 -19.63 20.41 39.20
N SER A 633 -20.30 20.88 40.23
CA SER A 633 -21.75 20.80 40.41
C SER A 633 -22.50 21.72 39.44
N GLY A 634 -23.70 21.31 39.04
CA GLY A 634 -24.60 22.13 38.24
C GLY A 634 -24.35 22.15 36.74
N GLN A 635 -23.42 21.37 36.29
CA GLN A 635 -23.04 21.18 34.88
C GLN A 635 -23.86 20.06 34.20
N ASP A 636 -24.12 20.21 32.92
CA ASP A 636 -24.78 19.18 32.11
C ASP A 636 -23.76 18.09 31.64
N TYR A 637 -22.55 18.51 31.30
CA TYR A 637 -21.42 17.66 30.99
C TYR A 637 -20.41 17.61 32.15
N ALA A 638 -19.58 16.58 32.19
CA ALA A 638 -18.60 16.45 33.26
C ALA A 638 -17.52 17.54 33.14
N VAL A 639 -17.40 18.38 34.12
CA VAL A 639 -16.35 19.41 34.23
C VAL A 639 -15.38 18.98 35.31
N ILE A 640 -14.14 18.75 34.90
CA ILE A 640 -13.03 18.28 35.72
C ILE A 640 -12.11 19.47 36.00
N PRO A 641 -12.12 20.05 37.19
CA PRO A 641 -11.23 21.14 37.55
C PRO A 641 -9.76 20.68 37.59
N LEU A 642 -8.85 21.52 37.12
CA LEU A 642 -7.42 21.26 37.15
C LEU A 642 -6.75 22.04 38.31
N PHE A 643 -7.00 23.36 38.39
CA PHE A 643 -6.48 24.22 39.47
C PHE A 643 -7.28 25.50 39.59
N ASP A 644 -7.20 26.15 40.74
CA ASP A 644 -7.83 27.44 41.01
C ASP A 644 -6.98 28.66 40.59
N ASP A 645 -5.67 28.54 40.66
CA ASP A 645 -4.72 29.65 40.48
C ASP A 645 -3.37 29.15 39.95
N ALA A 646 -3.07 29.49 38.69
CA ALA A 646 -1.88 29.04 37.98
C ALA A 646 -0.55 29.45 38.70
N HIS A 647 -0.48 30.68 39.22
CA HIS A 647 0.71 31.16 39.91
C HIS A 647 1.03 30.34 41.16
N LYS A 648 -0.01 30.06 41.97
CA LYS A 648 0.16 29.22 43.17
C LYS A 648 0.61 27.81 42.85
N VAL A 649 0.05 27.24 41.77
CA VAL A 649 0.42 25.91 41.30
C VAL A 649 1.90 25.85 40.87
N LEU A 650 2.36 26.91 40.20
CA LEU A 650 3.78 27.07 39.81
C LEU A 650 4.68 27.51 40.95
N GLY A 651 4.12 27.75 42.16
CA GLY A 651 4.88 28.13 43.37
C GLY A 651 5.40 29.57 43.34
N ARG A 652 4.63 30.49 42.70
CA ARG A 652 5.00 31.90 42.49
C ARG A 652 3.89 32.85 42.93
N ASP A 653 4.27 34.10 43.05
CA ASP A 653 3.36 35.18 43.36
C ASP A 653 2.58 35.66 42.13
N ARG A 654 1.39 36.22 42.34
CA ARG A 654 0.46 36.73 41.38
C ARG A 654 1.11 37.81 40.55
N TYR A 655 1.67 38.30 39.99
CA TYR A 655 2.28 39.36 39.18
C TYR A 655 3.60 38.95 38.52
N GLU A 656 3.96 37.69 38.66
CA GLU A 656 5.15 37.15 38.02
C GLU A 656 4.80 36.54 36.64
N GLN A 657 5.57 36.88 35.62
CA GLN A 657 5.46 36.34 34.28
C GLN A 657 6.29 35.05 34.21
N ILE A 658 5.63 33.89 34.44
CA ILE A 658 6.31 32.61 34.66
C ILE A 658 6.47 31.91 33.34
N ASN A 659 7.71 31.59 32.96
CA ASN A 659 8.05 30.85 31.73
C ASN A 659 7.62 31.55 30.42
N THR A 660 7.52 32.90 30.42
CA THR A 660 7.22 33.72 29.24
C THR A 660 8.32 34.71 28.93
N VAL A 661 9.20 34.99 29.91
CA VAL A 661 10.33 35.90 29.74
C VAL A 661 11.64 35.10 29.81
N SER A 662 12.51 35.26 28.79
CA SER A 662 13.85 34.64 28.81
C SER A 662 14.66 35.14 29.99
N ASP A 663 15.48 34.24 30.55
CA ASP A 663 16.41 34.50 31.64
C ASP A 663 15.78 35.11 32.94
N TYR A 664 14.47 34.99 33.14
CA TYR A 664 13.78 35.39 34.33
C TYR A 664 14.04 34.41 35.49
N ALA A 665 14.50 34.91 36.61
CA ALA A 665 14.82 34.08 37.79
C ALA A 665 13.60 33.37 38.42
N GLY A 666 12.39 33.81 38.07
CA GLY A 666 11.11 33.20 38.47
C GLY A 666 10.67 32.02 37.62
N ASN A 667 11.35 31.73 36.49
CA ASN A 667 11.03 30.60 35.65
C ASN A 667 11.19 29.29 36.41
N THR A 668 10.27 28.35 36.17
CA THR A 668 10.18 27.08 36.89
C THR A 668 9.88 25.93 35.95
N LYS A 669 10.03 24.71 36.44
CA LYS A 669 9.60 23.53 35.66
C LYS A 669 8.08 23.50 35.55
N PRO A 670 7.54 23.05 34.42
CA PRO A 670 6.12 22.76 34.29
C PRO A 670 5.60 21.91 35.44
N LYS A 671 4.39 22.18 35.89
CA LYS A 671 3.74 21.40 36.95
C LYS A 671 2.76 20.41 36.33
N ASN A 672 3.02 19.14 36.52
CA ASN A 672 2.13 18.09 36.08
C ASN A 672 0.90 17.98 36.97
N ILE A 673 -0.28 17.86 36.34
CA ILE A 673 -1.57 17.62 36.97
C ILE A 673 -2.18 16.41 36.25
N SER A 674 -2.57 15.41 37.00
CA SER A 674 -3.19 14.22 36.44
C SER A 674 -4.47 13.83 37.20
N PHE A 675 -5.41 13.23 36.49
CA PHE A 675 -6.62 12.69 37.08
C PHE A 675 -7.01 11.37 36.42
N SER A 676 -7.83 10.60 37.12
CA SER A 676 -8.43 9.40 36.60
C SER A 676 -9.94 9.33 36.89
N ILE A 677 -10.69 8.78 35.92
CA ILE A 677 -12.12 8.54 36.02
C ILE A 677 -12.38 7.05 35.83
N THR A 678 -13.11 6.41 36.76
CA THR A 678 -13.48 5.01 36.66
C THR A 678 -15.00 4.89 36.40
N PHE A 679 -15.39 4.00 35.48
CA PHE A 679 -16.76 3.73 35.09
C PHE A 679 -17.17 2.31 35.49
N ASN A 680 -17.99 2.16 36.53
CA ASN A 680 -18.44 0.84 36.99
C ASN A 680 -19.46 0.18 36.05
N ASN A 681 -20.25 1.00 35.33
CA ASN A 681 -21.20 0.56 34.33
C ASN A 681 -20.82 1.22 32.99
N PRO A 682 -19.87 0.68 32.28
CA PRO A 682 -19.30 1.33 31.09
C PRO A 682 -20.29 1.35 29.92
N THR A 683 -20.73 2.55 29.56
CA THR A 683 -21.63 2.81 28.43
C THR A 683 -21.02 3.78 27.42
N ILE A 684 -19.97 4.49 27.83
CA ILE A 684 -19.31 5.55 27.06
C ILE A 684 -18.33 4.90 26.09
N SER A 685 -18.33 5.34 24.83
CA SER A 685 -17.38 4.90 23.81
C SER A 685 -16.07 5.68 23.90
N ALA A 686 -14.97 5.11 23.41
CA ALA A 686 -13.64 5.69 23.53
C ALA A 686 -13.50 7.04 22.80
N ASP A 687 -14.24 7.25 21.71
CA ASP A 687 -14.28 8.50 20.95
C ASP A 687 -14.80 9.71 21.76
N ALA A 688 -15.58 9.49 22.81
CA ALA A 688 -15.95 10.56 23.75
C ALA A 688 -14.77 11.23 24.44
N PHE A 689 -13.62 10.57 24.46
CA PHE A 689 -12.37 11.04 25.05
C PHE A 689 -11.32 11.45 23.98
N ASN A 690 -11.71 11.59 22.71
CA ASN A 690 -10.86 12.18 21.69
C ASN A 690 -10.49 13.62 22.06
N VAL A 691 -9.32 14.08 21.64
CA VAL A 691 -8.84 15.41 22.02
C VAL A 691 -9.81 16.52 21.64
N ASN A 692 -10.53 16.37 20.53
CA ASN A 692 -11.58 17.32 20.12
C ASN A 692 -12.83 17.35 21.03
N ASN A 693 -12.95 16.43 21.96
CA ASN A 693 -14.01 16.36 22.94
C ASN A 693 -13.54 16.76 24.35
N LEU A 694 -12.25 17.14 24.47
CA LEU A 694 -11.65 17.69 25.67
C LEU A 694 -11.68 19.22 25.59
N ASN A 695 -12.75 19.81 26.02
CA ASN A 695 -12.97 21.26 26.02
C ASN A 695 -12.21 21.90 27.20
N VAL A 696 -10.93 22.22 26.98
CA VAL A 696 -10.07 22.89 27.95
C VAL A 696 -10.38 24.38 27.98
N PHE A 697 -10.53 24.93 29.16
CA PHE A 697 -10.84 26.35 29.36
C PHE A 697 -10.20 26.93 30.63
N ILE A 698 -10.10 28.26 30.65
CA ILE A 698 -9.61 28.99 31.80
C ILE A 698 -10.73 29.86 32.42
N ILE A 699 -10.59 30.11 33.74
CA ILE A 699 -11.46 31.03 34.48
C ILE A 699 -10.61 32.21 34.95
N VAL A 700 -10.97 33.39 34.48
CA VAL A 700 -10.22 34.63 34.78
C VAL A 700 -10.84 35.33 36.00
N ASP A 701 -9.96 35.82 36.89
CA ASP A 701 -10.31 36.52 38.14
C ASP A 701 -11.16 35.69 39.14
N GLY A 702 -11.10 34.38 39.03
CA GLY A 702 -11.62 33.44 40.02
C GLY A 702 -13.15 33.45 40.20
N ASN A 703 -13.59 33.49 41.48
CA ASN A 703 -15.02 33.37 41.85
C ASN A 703 -15.84 34.66 41.66
N ARG A 704 -15.49 35.53 40.77
CA ARG A 704 -16.36 36.70 40.48
C ARG A 704 -17.68 36.18 39.87
N ASN A 705 -18.78 36.70 40.34
CA ASN A 705 -20.06 36.44 39.76
C ASN A 705 -20.51 37.71 38.99
N PRO A 706 -20.66 37.59 37.68
CA PRO A 706 -20.66 36.39 36.82
C PRO A 706 -19.28 35.85 36.43
N ARG A 707 -19.18 34.55 36.24
CA ARG A 707 -17.94 33.81 35.95
C ARG A 707 -17.45 34.06 34.51
N LYS A 708 -16.23 34.53 34.37
CA LYS A 708 -15.60 34.77 33.08
C LYS A 708 -14.79 33.50 32.65
N GLU A 709 -15.29 32.81 31.68
CA GLU A 709 -14.60 31.65 31.04
C GLU A 709 -14.02 32.03 29.67
N ILE A 710 -12.89 31.46 29.32
CA ILE A 710 -12.31 31.55 27.98
C ILE A 710 -11.99 30.13 27.54
N HIS A 711 -12.62 29.69 26.47
CA HIS A 711 -12.43 28.37 25.85
C HIS A 711 -11.58 28.49 24.59
N VAL A 712 -11.07 27.38 24.11
CA VAL A 712 -10.54 27.27 22.75
C VAL A 712 -11.65 27.69 21.77
N ALA A 713 -11.29 28.42 20.72
CA ALA A 713 -12.25 28.91 19.73
C ALA A 713 -13.14 27.78 19.18
N GLY A 714 -14.43 28.03 19.09
CA GLY A 714 -15.44 27.08 18.64
C GLY A 714 -16.03 26.16 19.72
N TYR A 715 -15.36 25.98 20.86
CA TYR A 715 -15.91 25.16 21.95
C TYR A 715 -16.98 25.91 22.75
N GLN A 716 -18.05 25.21 23.10
CA GLN A 716 -19.15 25.75 23.86
C GLN A 716 -18.76 26.15 25.29
N PRO A 717 -19.36 27.20 25.85
CA PRO A 717 -19.17 27.56 27.27
C PRO A 717 -19.78 26.50 28.18
N THR A 718 -19.33 26.44 29.44
CA THR A 718 -20.04 25.64 30.46
C THR A 718 -21.38 26.31 30.81
N LYS A 719 -22.26 25.56 31.52
CA LYS A 719 -23.54 26.11 32.00
C LYS A 719 -23.40 27.27 32.99
N LEU A 720 -22.26 27.41 33.64
CA LEU A 720 -21.96 28.45 34.62
C LEU A 720 -21.23 29.65 34.03
N ALA A 721 -20.89 29.63 32.75
CA ALA A 721 -20.25 30.75 32.08
C ALA A 721 -21.14 32.00 32.00
N ASN A 722 -20.53 33.17 32.11
CA ASN A 722 -21.24 34.41 31.84
C ASN A 722 -21.34 34.69 30.34
N THR A 723 -22.47 34.32 29.76
CA THR A 723 -22.74 34.54 28.32
C THR A 723 -23.24 35.96 28.00
N ASP A 724 -23.46 36.85 28.99
CA ASP A 724 -23.84 38.24 28.76
C ASP A 724 -22.70 39.07 28.13
N LEU A 725 -21.46 38.53 28.19
CA LEU A 725 -20.31 39.14 27.53
C LEU A 725 -20.22 38.85 26.03
N PHE A 726 -20.98 37.88 25.53
CA PHE A 726 -20.98 37.50 24.12
C PHE A 726 -21.45 38.63 23.21
N GLY A 727 -20.73 38.85 22.11
CA GLY A 727 -21.00 39.89 21.12
C GLY A 727 -20.65 41.30 21.58
N GLY A 728 -20.09 41.47 22.82
CA GLY A 728 -19.59 42.76 23.34
C GLY A 728 -18.15 43.05 22.99
N ASN A 729 -17.73 44.30 23.06
CA ASN A 729 -16.35 44.72 22.79
C ASN A 729 -15.80 44.21 21.43
N ASN A 730 -14.69 43.45 21.44
CA ASN A 730 -14.17 42.79 20.23
C ASN A 730 -14.77 41.41 19.95
N ASP A 731 -15.52 40.83 20.89
CA ASP A 731 -16.12 39.50 20.77
C ASP A 731 -17.26 39.46 19.76
N ASN A 732 -17.36 38.30 19.05
CA ASN A 732 -18.44 38.02 18.11
C ASN A 732 -19.10 36.66 18.43
N SER A 733 -18.97 36.20 19.66
CA SER A 733 -19.59 34.94 20.10
C SER A 733 -21.09 35.06 20.09
N HIS A 734 -21.77 34.00 19.63
CA HIS A 734 -23.22 33.99 19.51
C HIS A 734 -23.79 32.58 19.71
N HIS A 735 -24.60 32.40 20.75
CA HIS A 735 -25.22 31.13 21.12
C HIS A 735 -26.08 30.51 20.00
N GLY A 736 -26.86 31.30 19.32
CA GLY A 736 -27.77 30.83 18.27
C GLY A 736 -27.07 30.26 17.04
N SER A 737 -25.86 30.73 16.74
CA SER A 737 -25.02 30.22 15.63
C SER A 737 -23.97 29.20 16.06
N LYS A 738 -23.92 28.86 17.37
CA LYS A 738 -22.87 28.02 17.96
C LYS A 738 -21.47 28.56 17.66
N LYS A 739 -21.30 29.85 17.61
CA LYS A 739 -20.05 30.55 17.42
C LYS A 739 -19.55 31.04 18.77
N TYR A 740 -18.40 30.54 19.21
CA TYR A 740 -17.91 30.78 20.57
C TYR A 740 -16.45 31.22 20.59
N TYR A 741 -16.13 32.21 21.42
CA TYR A 741 -14.77 32.72 21.72
C TYR A 741 -13.99 33.12 20.46
N ILE A 742 -14.68 33.76 19.52
CA ILE A 742 -14.17 34.27 18.27
C ILE A 742 -14.48 35.76 18.16
N SER A 743 -13.50 36.55 17.75
CA SER A 743 -13.66 38.00 17.59
C SER A 743 -14.44 38.40 16.33
N LYS A 744 -14.66 39.71 16.16
CA LYS A 744 -15.27 40.31 14.96
C LYS A 744 -14.47 40.06 13.70
N GLU A 745 -13.15 39.92 13.83
CA GLU A 745 -12.21 39.57 12.77
C GLU A 745 -11.95 38.06 12.70
N ASN A 746 -12.78 37.24 13.34
CA ASN A 746 -12.68 35.81 13.48
C ASN A 746 -11.36 35.31 14.14
N LEU A 747 -10.71 36.11 14.99
CA LEU A 747 -9.53 35.72 15.76
C LEU A 747 -9.93 35.04 17.06
N ALA A 748 -9.10 34.10 17.54
CA ALA A 748 -9.32 33.29 18.73
C ALA A 748 -8.67 33.88 19.97
N TRP A 749 -9.23 33.65 21.17
CA TRP A 749 -8.59 33.87 22.47
C TRP A 749 -8.00 32.62 23.08
N GLY A 750 -8.31 31.48 22.51
CA GLY A 750 -7.74 30.20 22.89
C GLY A 750 -7.58 29.31 21.67
N ILE A 751 -6.45 28.64 21.52
CA ILE A 751 -6.15 27.68 20.45
C ILE A 751 -5.52 26.41 20.99
N MET A 752 -5.66 25.30 20.28
CA MET A 752 -4.99 24.05 20.60
C MET A 752 -4.11 23.63 19.42
N VAL A 753 -2.80 23.48 19.67
CA VAL A 753 -1.82 23.01 18.67
C VAL A 753 -1.45 21.57 18.94
N PRO A 754 -1.57 20.63 17.96
CA PRO A 754 -1.31 19.21 18.16
C PRO A 754 0.18 18.85 18.13
N SER A 755 0.95 19.50 18.97
CA SER A 755 2.39 19.32 19.12
C SER A 755 2.88 19.82 20.49
N ASN A 756 4.13 19.51 20.83
CA ASN A 756 4.87 20.18 21.90
C ASN A 756 5.26 21.60 21.43
N PHE A 757 4.29 22.49 21.50
CA PHE A 757 4.42 23.84 20.95
C PHE A 757 5.35 24.73 21.79
N LYS A 758 6.14 25.58 21.14
CA LYS A 758 7.01 26.59 21.76
C LYS A 758 6.28 27.92 21.73
N TRP A 759 5.67 28.32 22.85
CA TRP A 759 4.89 29.55 22.91
C TRP A 759 5.79 30.80 22.76
N PRO A 760 5.28 31.89 22.18
CA PRO A 760 6.01 33.13 22.05
C PRO A 760 6.45 33.71 23.41
N LEU A 761 7.51 34.51 23.40
CA LEU A 761 7.90 35.28 24.57
C LEU A 761 6.88 36.39 24.86
N GLU A 762 6.84 36.85 26.09
CA GLU A 762 6.00 37.96 26.55
C GLU A 762 6.09 39.15 25.60
N TYR A 763 4.96 39.72 25.21
CA TYR A 763 4.78 40.81 24.24
C TYR A 763 5.28 40.52 22.82
N VAL A 764 5.57 39.28 22.50
CA VAL A 764 5.93 38.85 21.15
C VAL A 764 4.73 38.23 20.46
N ASN A 765 4.06 39.02 19.62
CA ASN A 765 2.90 38.51 18.86
C ASN A 765 3.22 37.22 18.10
N ILE A 766 2.26 36.25 18.13
CA ILE A 766 2.42 34.90 17.55
C ILE A 766 2.84 34.94 16.07
N LYS A 767 2.31 35.86 15.25
CA LYS A 767 2.71 35.99 13.82
C LYS A 767 4.18 36.40 13.66
N THR A 768 4.78 37.00 14.68
CA THR A 768 6.18 37.42 14.69
C THR A 768 7.10 36.26 15.08
N ALA A 769 6.63 35.40 15.97
CA ALA A 769 7.35 34.20 16.37
C ALA A 769 7.23 33.07 15.32
N TYR A 770 6.11 33.02 14.63
CA TYR A 770 5.76 31.99 13.62
C TYR A 770 5.44 32.65 12.29
N SER A 771 6.40 32.65 11.36
CA SER A 771 6.28 33.39 10.08
C SER A 771 5.11 32.90 9.20
N GLN A 772 4.77 31.63 9.27
CA GLN A 772 3.73 30.99 8.47
C GLN A 772 2.32 31.11 9.07
N PHE A 773 2.19 31.56 10.32
CA PHE A 773 0.89 31.66 11.02
C PHE A 773 -0.11 32.57 10.29
N SER A 774 0.35 33.73 9.80
CA SER A 774 -0.52 34.66 9.09
C SER A 774 -1.10 34.09 7.80
N ASP A 775 -0.29 33.40 7.02
CA ASP A 775 -0.70 32.78 5.76
C ASP A 775 -1.69 31.64 6.00
N TRP A 776 -1.44 30.83 7.03
CA TRP A 776 -2.37 29.79 7.46
C TRP A 776 -3.75 30.37 7.83
N VAL A 777 -3.78 31.41 8.65
CA VAL A 777 -5.05 32.05 9.07
C VAL A 777 -5.77 32.66 7.87
N THR A 778 -5.08 33.47 7.04
CA THR A 778 -5.71 34.19 5.93
C THR A 778 -6.11 33.30 4.76
N SER A 779 -5.44 32.15 4.57
CA SER A 779 -5.83 31.15 3.58
C SER A 779 -7.03 30.27 4.01
N GLY A 780 -7.54 30.46 5.24
CA GLY A 780 -8.59 29.59 5.78
C GLY A 780 -8.08 28.18 6.12
N GLY A 781 -6.82 28.04 6.52
CA GLY A 781 -6.22 26.77 6.92
C GLY A 781 -5.64 25.93 5.78
N THR A 782 -5.72 26.39 4.51
CA THR A 782 -5.32 25.60 3.33
C THR A 782 -3.83 25.72 2.97
N GLU A 783 -3.16 26.74 3.48
CA GLU A 783 -1.72 26.95 3.31
C GLU A 783 -1.01 26.79 4.66
N ASN A 784 0.19 26.22 4.64
CA ASN A 784 1.01 26.07 5.85
C ASN A 784 0.31 25.32 7.00
N GLU A 785 -0.40 24.26 6.71
CA GLU A 785 -1.19 23.45 7.67
C GLU A 785 -0.42 23.01 8.93
N LYS A 786 0.91 23.03 8.88
CA LYS A 786 1.83 22.72 10.00
C LYS A 786 2.71 23.91 10.34
N TRP A 787 2.17 25.13 10.30
CA TRP A 787 2.84 26.40 10.56
C TRP A 787 3.65 26.43 11.88
N TRP A 788 3.26 25.64 12.86
CA TRP A 788 3.92 25.55 14.17
C TRP A 788 5.30 24.86 14.14
N ASN A 789 5.69 24.26 13.01
CA ASN A 789 7.02 23.66 12.83
C ASN A 789 8.10 24.71 12.43
N ASP A 790 7.69 25.90 11.99
CA ASP A 790 8.60 26.98 11.52
C ASP A 790 8.52 28.20 12.44
N PHE A 791 9.44 28.28 13.39
CA PHE A 791 9.47 29.34 14.41
C PHE A 791 10.84 29.97 14.55
N ASP A 792 10.85 31.25 14.97
CA ASP A 792 12.06 31.99 15.35
C ASP A 792 12.47 31.61 16.78
N VAL A 793 13.56 30.85 16.91
CA VAL A 793 14.08 30.36 18.19
C VAL A 793 14.35 31.46 19.23
N ASN A 794 14.58 32.72 18.78
CA ASN A 794 14.83 33.88 19.68
C ASN A 794 13.54 34.53 20.16
N LYS A 795 12.39 34.17 19.62
CA LYS A 795 11.10 34.78 19.93
C LYS A 795 10.15 33.82 20.64
N VAL A 796 10.59 32.60 20.92
CA VAL A 796 9.82 31.59 21.67
C VAL A 796 10.54 31.22 22.96
N PHE A 797 9.76 30.80 23.97
CA PHE A 797 10.33 30.37 25.24
C PHE A 797 11.08 29.03 25.08
N GLN A 798 12.29 28.97 25.67
CA GLN A 798 13.15 27.80 25.62
C GLN A 798 13.08 27.02 26.94
N THR A 799 12.44 25.89 26.96
CA THR A 799 12.23 25.03 28.15
C THR A 799 13.50 24.38 28.72
N ASN A 800 14.64 24.41 28.00
CA ASN A 800 15.83 23.61 28.29
C ASN A 800 17.09 24.41 28.63
N LYS A 801 17.00 25.55 29.29
CA LYS A 801 18.19 26.27 29.78
C LYS A 801 18.47 26.11 31.29
N ASN A 802 17.97 24.97 31.91
CA ASN A 802 18.34 24.62 33.29
C ASN A 802 18.54 23.14 33.49
#